data_2d7a265fc69b15e7101516f37094dee0
#
_entry.id   2d7a265fc69b15e7101516f37094dee0
#
_cell.length_a   1.000
_cell.length_b   1.000
_cell.length_c   1.000
_cell.angle_alpha   90.00
_cell.angle_beta   90.00
_cell.angle_gamma   90.00
#
_symmetry.space_group_name_H-M   'P 1'
#
loop_
_entity.id
_entity.type
_entity.pdbx_description
1 polymer ?
#
loop_
_entity_poly.entity_id
_entity_poly.type
_entity_poly.pdbx_seq_one_letter_code
_entity_poly.pdbx_strand_id
1 'polypeptide(L)'
;VSEPPTGTYRLQLRPEFGFAEAAALAGYLAGLGVSHVYLSPILQAAPGSAHGYDVVDHSRISAELGGEDGFRAMAARFHEHGLKIVVDVVPNHMAVPAPEPLNRQLWSVLRAGRESPDARWFDVDWEHGGGRILLPVLGDPDDRPVPDGDVLRYHDHVFPLPAEHHRPVYWREGPNYRRFFEISTLIGLRPEDPEVFAATHAVPLRLIEEGLVHGLRVDHPDGLADPRGYLRVLAGRAGVWTVVEKILTGDERLPADWPCAGTTGYDALGEIGGLFLDPAGERPLTELYTDFTGGPADFAEVEHAARREAARHGLRPETARLHRALCRLLPSHDERALETVLDELLYAVPVYRAYVVPGEEPPAESLKILSASAEQAADRLPAELRPVLDTVLGIVTGRLGDGPLAREFVVRFQQTTAPLMAKGVEDTAFYRWSRLASLNEVGGDPTRFAVSRSDFHAYCARQARDRPAAMTTLSTHDTKRQEDVRAALAVLAELPAEWSAAVTAWSRRARELTPARPEPDLEYLLWQTLAGAWPLPADRLAEYARKAMREAKTRTSWTDPDPEYERAVLEFAAVAASDPEITAGLAAFAELVAPHARVNALGQKLVQLAMPGVPDVYQGCELTGRALVDPDNRRPVDYEHRRQLLARLDAGEPPRTLDEEKLLVTVRTMRLRRRRPDWFRADHEPVPARGASSHVVAFRRGGAIAVATRLPVGLARIGGWGDTVLDLAGPAWRDLLTGRLHLRPRPADILDRLPVALLVEERG
;
A
#
# COMPACT_ATOMS: atom_id res chain seq x y z
N VAL A 1 25.38 -6.16 8.29
CA VAL A 1 23.99 -6.38 7.83
C VAL A 1 23.91 -7.79 7.27
N SER A 2 22.89 -8.55 7.66
CA SER A 2 22.64 -9.89 7.13
C SER A 2 22.48 -9.87 5.60
N GLU A 3 22.76 -11.02 4.96
CA GLU A 3 22.58 -11.15 3.52
C GLU A 3 21.09 -10.91 3.15
N PRO A 4 20.79 -10.04 2.16
CA PRO A 4 19.41 -9.75 1.78
C PRO A 4 18.70 -10.98 1.22
N PRO A 5 17.36 -11.06 1.35
CA PRO A 5 16.55 -12.12 0.75
C PRO A 5 16.78 -12.23 -0.76
N THR A 6 16.63 -13.43 -1.31
CA THR A 6 16.53 -13.63 -2.75
C THR A 6 15.08 -13.52 -3.24
N GLY A 7 14.13 -13.62 -2.33
CA GLY A 7 12.71 -13.42 -2.51
C GLY A 7 11.94 -13.78 -1.26
N THR A 8 10.85 -13.09 -1.03
CA THR A 8 9.98 -13.24 0.14
C THR A 8 8.60 -13.77 -0.25
N TYR A 9 7.89 -14.31 0.73
CA TYR A 9 6.47 -14.66 0.63
C TYR A 9 5.77 -14.15 1.88
N ARG A 10 4.81 -13.22 1.72
CA ARG A 10 4.09 -12.64 2.84
C ARG A 10 2.94 -13.54 3.29
N LEU A 11 2.91 -13.85 4.60
CA LEU A 11 1.80 -14.50 5.29
C LEU A 11 1.10 -13.51 6.20
N GLN A 12 -0.23 -13.44 6.08
CA GLN A 12 -1.12 -12.67 6.94
C GLN A 12 -1.59 -13.56 8.07
N LEU A 13 -0.98 -13.38 9.25
CA LEU A 13 -1.32 -14.13 10.45
C LEU A 13 -2.60 -13.59 11.10
N ARG A 14 -3.37 -14.50 11.67
CA ARG A 14 -4.61 -14.22 12.39
C ARG A 14 -4.96 -15.41 13.29
N PRO A 15 -5.94 -15.32 14.21
CA PRO A 15 -6.25 -16.43 15.12
C PRO A 15 -6.52 -17.77 14.43
N GLU A 16 -7.17 -17.77 13.24
CA GLU A 16 -7.47 -19.00 12.47
C GLU A 16 -6.30 -19.46 11.58
N PHE A 17 -5.25 -18.66 11.47
CA PHE A 17 -4.04 -18.96 10.70
C PHE A 17 -2.82 -18.41 11.45
N GLY A 18 -2.43 -19.11 12.51
CA GLY A 18 -1.33 -18.76 13.38
C GLY A 18 0.01 -19.41 12.99
N PHE A 19 0.90 -19.54 13.97
CA PHE A 19 2.24 -20.06 13.74
C PHE A 19 2.26 -21.55 13.36
N ALA A 20 1.31 -22.35 13.86
CA ALA A 20 1.22 -23.77 13.51
C ALA A 20 0.84 -23.97 12.05
N GLU A 21 -0.15 -23.24 11.56
CA GLU A 21 -0.59 -23.25 10.16
C GLU A 21 0.51 -22.74 9.23
N ALA A 22 1.19 -21.65 9.63
CA ALA A 22 2.33 -21.13 8.89
C ALA A 22 3.49 -22.15 8.81
N ALA A 23 3.83 -22.81 9.91
CA ALA A 23 4.85 -23.87 9.96
C ALA A 23 4.55 -25.02 9.01
N ALA A 24 3.28 -25.40 8.87
CA ALA A 24 2.84 -26.46 7.95
C ALA A 24 3.12 -26.11 6.47
N LEU A 25 3.37 -24.85 6.13
CA LEU A 25 3.69 -24.40 4.78
C LEU A 25 5.19 -24.48 4.45
N ALA A 26 6.07 -24.78 5.39
CA ALA A 26 7.52 -24.72 5.21
C ALA A 26 8.01 -25.42 3.94
N GLY A 27 7.57 -26.65 3.72
CA GLY A 27 7.95 -27.42 2.52
C GLY A 27 7.43 -26.82 1.22
N TYR A 28 6.21 -26.29 1.22
CA TYR A 28 5.62 -25.60 0.05
C TYR A 28 6.40 -24.32 -0.29
N LEU A 29 6.64 -23.45 0.68
CA LEU A 29 7.34 -22.18 0.48
C LEU A 29 8.79 -22.40 0.03
N ALA A 30 9.48 -23.38 0.62
CA ALA A 30 10.81 -23.79 0.15
C ALA A 30 10.77 -24.32 -1.28
N GLY A 31 9.74 -25.11 -1.61
CA GLY A 31 9.47 -25.62 -2.96
C GLY A 31 9.23 -24.52 -3.99
N LEU A 32 8.57 -23.42 -3.63
CA LEU A 32 8.42 -22.25 -4.50
C LEU A 32 9.77 -21.57 -4.82
N GLY A 33 10.78 -21.76 -3.99
CA GLY A 33 12.07 -21.07 -4.10
C GLY A 33 12.18 -19.81 -3.22
N VAL A 34 11.24 -19.61 -2.31
CA VAL A 34 11.29 -18.55 -1.29
C VAL A 34 12.52 -18.70 -0.40
N SER A 35 13.18 -17.61 -0.07
CA SER A 35 14.31 -17.61 0.88
C SER A 35 13.90 -17.13 2.27
N HIS A 36 12.93 -16.22 2.35
CA HIS A 36 12.46 -15.66 3.62
C HIS A 36 10.93 -15.63 3.64
N VAL A 37 10.35 -16.04 4.75
CA VAL A 37 8.92 -15.89 5.03
C VAL A 37 8.72 -14.54 5.72
N TYR A 38 7.86 -13.70 5.15
CA TYR A 38 7.57 -12.37 5.66
C TYR A 38 6.22 -12.40 6.39
N LEU A 39 6.26 -12.22 7.71
CA LEU A 39 5.09 -12.31 8.59
C LEU A 39 4.49 -10.93 8.85
N SER A 40 3.15 -10.85 8.92
CA SER A 40 2.44 -9.73 9.53
C SER A 40 2.83 -9.59 11.01
N PRO A 41 2.46 -8.49 11.74
CA PRO A 41 2.90 -8.26 13.10
C PRO A 41 2.65 -9.45 14.03
N ILE A 42 3.65 -9.79 14.84
CA ILE A 42 3.66 -10.98 15.70
C ILE A 42 3.41 -10.68 17.18
N LEU A 43 3.45 -9.39 17.58
CA LEU A 43 3.28 -9.00 18.96
C LEU A 43 1.82 -9.07 19.39
N GLN A 44 1.56 -9.04 20.70
CA GLN A 44 0.21 -9.16 21.23
C GLN A 44 -0.67 -8.01 20.79
N ALA A 45 -1.57 -8.29 19.88
CA ALA A 45 -2.60 -7.39 19.39
C ALA A 45 -3.86 -7.42 20.25
N ALA A 46 -4.82 -6.55 19.95
CA ALA A 46 -6.14 -6.58 20.55
C ALA A 46 -6.82 -7.94 20.29
N PRO A 47 -7.63 -8.45 21.23
CA PRO A 47 -8.30 -9.74 21.06
C PRO A 47 -9.12 -9.81 19.77
N GLY A 48 -8.97 -10.90 19.01
CA GLY A 48 -9.65 -11.11 17.74
C GLY A 48 -9.12 -10.29 16.57
N SER A 49 -7.98 -9.62 16.71
CA SER A 49 -7.34 -8.86 15.60
C SER A 49 -7.05 -9.75 14.39
N ALA A 50 -7.56 -9.36 13.25
CA ALA A 50 -7.35 -10.08 11.99
C ALA A 50 -6.07 -9.64 11.23
N HIS A 51 -5.29 -8.70 11.78
CA HIS A 51 -4.14 -8.09 11.09
C HIS A 51 -2.90 -7.87 11.97
N GLY A 52 -3.05 -7.69 13.31
CA GLY A 52 -1.96 -7.54 14.26
C GLY A 52 -1.34 -6.14 14.40
N TYR A 53 -1.82 -5.13 13.65
CA TYR A 53 -1.29 -3.76 13.73
C TYR A 53 -1.80 -2.98 14.94
N ASP A 54 -2.83 -3.44 15.62
CA ASP A 54 -3.43 -2.88 16.82
C ASP A 54 -2.81 -3.49 18.10
N VAL A 55 -1.50 -3.34 18.23
CA VAL A 55 -0.73 -3.90 19.33
C VAL A 55 -1.20 -3.32 20.67
N VAL A 56 -1.43 -4.18 21.66
CA VAL A 56 -1.76 -3.81 23.05
C VAL A 56 -0.62 -4.07 24.03
N ASP A 57 0.31 -4.98 23.69
CA ASP A 57 1.43 -5.34 24.56
C ASP A 57 2.66 -5.71 23.72
N HIS A 58 3.67 -4.83 23.73
CA HIS A 58 4.93 -5.03 23.00
C HIS A 58 5.90 -6.01 23.71
N SER A 59 5.61 -6.39 24.96
CA SER A 59 6.52 -7.23 25.74
C SER A 59 6.42 -8.72 25.44
N ARG A 60 5.45 -9.15 24.62
CA ARG A 60 5.21 -10.56 24.31
C ARG A 60 4.67 -10.80 22.91
N ILE A 61 4.90 -12.03 22.44
CA ILE A 61 4.33 -12.55 21.19
C ILE A 61 2.83 -12.87 21.42
N SER A 62 2.02 -12.68 20.38
CA SER A 62 0.57 -12.88 20.44
C SER A 62 0.21 -14.31 20.83
N ALA A 63 -0.56 -14.41 21.92
CA ALA A 63 -1.06 -15.69 22.42
C ALA A 63 -2.06 -16.34 21.43
N GLU A 64 -2.85 -15.52 20.72
CA GLU A 64 -3.83 -16.00 19.73
C GLU A 64 -3.16 -16.59 18.48
N LEU A 65 -1.91 -16.20 18.18
CA LEU A 65 -1.11 -16.78 17.10
C LEU A 65 -0.34 -18.03 17.53
N GLY A 66 -0.36 -18.39 18.82
CA GLY A 66 0.37 -19.54 19.38
C GLY A 66 1.45 -19.18 20.39
N GLY A 67 1.62 -17.91 20.74
CA GLY A 67 2.58 -17.42 21.73
C GLY A 67 4.04 -17.66 21.34
N GLU A 68 4.95 -17.49 22.30
CA GLU A 68 6.38 -17.63 22.05
C GLU A 68 6.79 -19.07 21.68
N ASP A 69 6.22 -20.07 22.31
CA ASP A 69 6.50 -21.47 21.99
C ASP A 69 6.09 -21.85 20.57
N GLY A 70 4.90 -21.39 20.15
CA GLY A 70 4.42 -21.56 18.78
C GLY A 70 5.33 -20.87 17.74
N PHE A 71 5.78 -19.62 18.03
CA PHE A 71 6.71 -18.90 17.16
C PHE A 71 8.05 -19.66 17.04
N ARG A 72 8.61 -20.14 18.16
CA ARG A 72 9.87 -20.89 18.15
C ARG A 72 9.76 -22.20 17.37
N ALA A 73 8.66 -22.93 17.54
CA ALA A 73 8.38 -24.16 16.79
C ALA A 73 8.27 -23.88 15.28
N MET A 74 7.56 -22.83 14.90
CA MET A 74 7.47 -22.39 13.49
C MET A 74 8.85 -22.01 12.94
N ALA A 75 9.64 -21.22 13.68
CA ALA A 75 10.97 -20.79 13.25
C ALA A 75 11.91 -22.00 13.04
N ALA A 76 11.91 -22.97 13.96
CA ALA A 76 12.66 -24.20 13.80
C ALA A 76 12.25 -24.96 12.53
N ARG A 77 10.93 -25.08 12.29
CA ARG A 77 10.43 -25.74 11.08
C ARG A 77 10.80 -25.02 9.79
N PHE A 78 10.79 -23.68 9.77
CA PHE A 78 11.28 -22.91 8.63
C PHE A 78 12.78 -23.13 8.40
N HIS A 79 13.58 -23.07 9.45
CA HIS A 79 15.03 -23.28 9.36
C HIS A 79 15.39 -24.70 8.84
N GLU A 80 14.66 -25.75 9.24
CA GLU A 80 14.81 -27.09 8.70
C GLU A 80 14.65 -27.15 7.17
N HIS A 81 13.85 -26.22 6.61
CA HIS A 81 13.63 -26.10 5.17
C HIS A 81 14.50 -25.03 4.51
N GLY A 82 15.48 -24.47 5.26
CA GLY A 82 16.37 -23.40 4.80
C GLY A 82 15.64 -22.08 4.52
N LEU A 83 14.52 -21.83 5.20
CA LEU A 83 13.77 -20.59 5.16
C LEU A 83 14.18 -19.69 6.35
N LYS A 84 14.27 -18.41 6.12
CA LYS A 84 14.49 -17.37 7.11
C LYS A 84 13.22 -16.56 7.35
N ILE A 85 13.20 -15.70 8.37
CA ILE A 85 12.00 -14.98 8.79
C ILE A 85 12.25 -13.46 8.72
N VAL A 86 11.30 -12.74 8.15
CA VAL A 86 11.15 -11.28 8.22
C VAL A 86 9.89 -10.98 9.04
N VAL A 87 9.98 -10.07 9.99
CA VAL A 87 8.81 -9.65 10.79
C VAL A 87 8.47 -8.19 10.56
N ASP A 88 7.18 -7.92 10.65
CA ASP A 88 6.59 -6.59 10.57
C ASP A 88 6.61 -5.94 11.97
N VAL A 89 7.17 -4.74 12.08
CA VAL A 89 7.23 -3.97 13.34
C VAL A 89 6.44 -2.68 13.20
N VAL A 90 5.66 -2.35 14.23
CA VAL A 90 4.71 -1.23 14.26
C VAL A 90 5.17 -0.17 15.27
N PRO A 91 6.10 0.73 14.89
CA PRO A 91 6.67 1.70 15.84
C PRO A 91 5.80 2.94 16.07
N ASN A 92 4.86 3.24 15.17
CA ASN A 92 4.16 4.51 15.14
C ASN A 92 3.01 4.62 16.16
N HIS A 93 2.36 3.52 16.50
CA HIS A 93 1.13 3.51 17.30
C HIS A 93 0.92 2.20 18.05
N MET A 94 0.00 2.23 19.00
CA MET A 94 -0.58 1.04 19.62
C MET A 94 -2.08 1.25 19.89
N ALA A 95 -2.79 0.18 20.26
CA ALA A 95 -4.24 0.24 20.44
C ALA A 95 -4.67 1.04 21.67
N VAL A 96 -5.80 1.73 21.54
CA VAL A 96 -6.69 2.12 22.62
C VAL A 96 -7.81 1.06 22.65
N PRO A 97 -7.61 -0.05 23.36
CA PRO A 97 -8.52 -1.18 23.30
C PRO A 97 -9.78 -0.95 24.15
N ALA A 98 -10.80 -1.72 23.88
CA ALA A 98 -11.93 -1.90 24.79
C ALA A 98 -11.96 -3.38 25.26
N PRO A 99 -11.69 -3.67 26.56
CA PRO A 99 -11.44 -2.71 27.65
C PRO A 99 -9.99 -2.18 27.70
N GLU A 100 -9.82 -0.93 28.14
CA GLU A 100 -8.56 -0.19 28.18
C GLU A 100 -7.43 -0.84 29.01
N PRO A 101 -7.69 -1.61 30.11
CA PRO A 101 -6.64 -2.32 30.88
C PRO A 101 -5.80 -3.31 30.03
N LEU A 102 -6.24 -3.70 28.84
CA LEU A 102 -5.45 -4.54 27.92
C LEU A 102 -4.16 -3.82 27.46
N ASN A 103 -4.18 -2.49 27.37
CA ASN A 103 -2.99 -1.67 27.18
C ASN A 103 -2.52 -1.13 28.54
N ARG A 104 -1.56 -1.82 29.14
CA ARG A 104 -1.07 -1.51 30.49
C ARG A 104 -0.46 -0.12 30.62
N GLN A 105 0.25 0.34 29.59
CA GLN A 105 0.87 1.67 29.57
C GLN A 105 -0.22 2.75 29.51
N LEU A 106 -1.21 2.61 28.63
CA LEU A 106 -2.33 3.53 28.55
C LEU A 106 -3.11 3.54 29.89
N TRP A 107 -3.39 2.37 30.44
CA TRP A 107 -4.07 2.25 31.73
C TRP A 107 -3.35 3.00 32.86
N SER A 108 -2.01 2.87 32.95
CA SER A 108 -1.17 3.62 33.88
C SER A 108 -1.34 5.14 33.70
N VAL A 109 -1.36 5.60 32.43
CA VAL A 109 -1.53 7.03 32.13
C VAL A 109 -2.95 7.52 32.42
N LEU A 110 -3.98 6.71 32.18
CA LEU A 110 -5.36 7.09 32.54
C LEU A 110 -5.54 7.21 34.07
N ARG A 111 -4.75 6.47 34.85
CA ARG A 111 -4.79 6.53 36.33
C ARG A 111 -3.99 7.68 36.92
N ALA A 112 -2.84 8.02 36.40
CA ALA A 112 -1.88 8.94 36.98
C ALA A 112 -1.60 10.19 36.12
N GLY A 113 -2.20 10.29 34.93
CA GLY A 113 -2.04 11.43 34.05
C GLY A 113 -0.59 11.63 33.60
N ARG A 114 -0.18 12.89 33.54
CA ARG A 114 1.17 13.31 33.13
C ARG A 114 2.27 12.83 34.10
N GLU A 115 1.92 12.53 35.33
CA GLU A 115 2.85 12.02 36.36
C GLU A 115 3.12 10.52 36.21
N SER A 116 2.37 9.81 35.38
CA SER A 116 2.64 8.41 35.06
C SER A 116 4.03 8.25 34.44
N PRO A 117 4.84 7.25 34.83
CA PRO A 117 6.08 6.92 34.15
C PRO A 117 5.88 6.56 32.70
N ASP A 118 4.68 6.08 32.34
CA ASP A 118 4.30 5.69 31.00
C ASP A 118 3.76 6.86 30.16
N ALA A 119 3.60 8.07 30.73
CA ALA A 119 3.12 9.25 29.99
C ALA A 119 4.03 9.62 28.78
N ARG A 120 5.31 9.28 28.87
CA ARG A 120 6.31 9.47 27.79
C ARG A 120 6.08 8.61 26.55
N TRP A 121 5.29 7.51 26.69
CA TRP A 121 5.01 6.60 25.57
C TRP A 121 4.15 7.25 24.51
N PHE A 122 3.23 8.14 24.92
CA PHE A 122 2.17 8.63 24.07
C PHE A 122 2.34 10.11 23.72
N ASP A 123 1.94 10.43 22.52
CA ASP A 123 1.95 11.77 21.99
C ASP A 123 0.63 12.50 22.27
N VAL A 124 0.55 13.11 23.46
CA VAL A 124 -0.65 13.77 23.99
C VAL A 124 -0.47 15.29 24.08
N ASP A 125 -1.45 16.05 23.59
CA ASP A 125 -1.56 17.49 23.81
C ASP A 125 -2.23 17.76 25.17
N TRP A 126 -1.42 17.71 26.23
CA TRP A 126 -1.88 17.86 27.61
C TRP A 126 -2.51 19.24 27.87
N GLU A 127 -2.03 20.29 27.21
CA GLU A 127 -2.56 21.65 27.38
C GLU A 127 -3.99 21.73 26.84
N HIS A 128 -4.22 21.21 25.64
CA HIS A 128 -5.57 21.17 25.04
C HIS A 128 -6.55 20.34 25.88
N GLY A 129 -6.09 19.23 26.45
CA GLY A 129 -6.90 18.37 27.30
C GLY A 129 -7.14 18.92 28.70
N GLY A 130 -6.56 20.06 29.08
CA GLY A 130 -6.62 20.58 30.44
C GLY A 130 -5.99 19.64 31.48
N GLY A 131 -4.87 19.00 31.10
CA GLY A 131 -4.16 17.99 31.88
C GLY A 131 -4.72 16.57 31.79
N ARG A 132 -5.74 16.32 30.95
CA ARG A 132 -6.42 15.04 30.78
C ARG A 132 -6.22 14.47 29.38
N ILE A 133 -6.37 13.14 29.26
CA ILE A 133 -6.55 12.49 27.96
C ILE A 133 -8.03 12.52 27.58
N LEU A 134 -8.33 12.96 26.37
CA LEU A 134 -9.68 12.96 25.79
C LEU A 134 -9.87 11.69 24.96
N LEU A 135 -10.83 10.86 25.38
CA LEU A 135 -11.13 9.57 24.72
C LEU A 135 -12.47 9.68 23.98
N PRO A 136 -12.48 9.76 22.64
CA PRO A 136 -13.69 9.98 21.84
C PRO A 136 -14.48 8.67 21.64
N VAL A 137 -15.09 8.18 22.72
CA VAL A 137 -15.78 6.89 22.77
C VAL A 137 -17.29 7.00 22.96
N LEU A 138 -17.81 8.16 23.38
CA LEU A 138 -19.25 8.33 23.63
C LEU A 138 -20.02 8.44 22.31
N GLY A 139 -21.09 7.67 22.17
CA GLY A 139 -21.94 7.67 20.99
C GLY A 139 -22.84 8.91 20.90
N ASP A 140 -23.25 9.45 22.04
CA ASP A 140 -24.07 10.66 22.16
C ASP A 140 -23.41 11.68 23.10
N PRO A 141 -23.56 13.01 22.86
CA PRO A 141 -23.03 14.05 23.76
C PRO A 141 -23.58 13.96 25.18
N ASP A 142 -24.77 13.41 25.36
CA ASP A 142 -25.43 13.26 26.65
C ASP A 142 -25.14 11.94 27.38
N ASP A 143 -24.44 11.02 26.70
CA ASP A 143 -23.99 9.77 27.31
C ASP A 143 -23.06 10.01 28.53
N ARG A 144 -23.21 9.18 29.52
CA ARG A 144 -22.37 9.23 30.72
C ARG A 144 -21.94 7.82 31.13
N PRO A 145 -20.62 7.59 31.27
CA PRO A 145 -20.13 6.35 31.87
C PRO A 145 -20.66 6.15 33.27
N VAL A 146 -20.96 4.92 33.63
CA VAL A 146 -21.56 4.56 34.94
C VAL A 146 -20.48 4.04 35.89
N PRO A 147 -20.43 4.52 37.16
CA PRO A 147 -19.53 3.99 38.15
C PRO A 147 -19.84 2.51 38.50
N ASP A 148 -18.76 1.69 38.52
CA ASP A 148 -18.79 0.29 38.94
C ASP A 148 -17.53 -0.03 39.75
N GLY A 149 -17.66 0.07 41.09
CA GLY A 149 -16.52 -0.07 42.00
C GLY A 149 -15.49 1.05 41.82
N ASP A 150 -14.29 0.68 41.46
CA ASP A 150 -13.15 1.59 41.25
C ASP A 150 -12.96 1.99 39.77
N VAL A 151 -13.96 1.73 38.93
CA VAL A 151 -13.94 2.06 37.50
C VAL A 151 -15.23 2.75 37.04
N LEU A 152 -15.14 3.40 35.86
CA LEU A 152 -16.28 3.84 35.06
C LEU A 152 -16.46 2.88 33.88
N ARG A 153 -17.72 2.49 33.58
CA ARG A 153 -18.05 1.64 32.42
C ARG A 153 -18.92 2.37 31.42
N TYR A 154 -18.61 2.13 30.16
CA TYR A 154 -19.43 2.55 29.04
C TYR A 154 -19.33 1.49 27.92
N HIS A 155 -20.38 0.68 27.74
CA HIS A 155 -20.32 -0.53 26.90
C HIS A 155 -19.13 -1.42 27.31
N ASP A 156 -18.23 -1.73 26.35
CA ASP A 156 -17.02 -2.52 26.60
C ASP A 156 -15.85 -1.70 27.17
N HIS A 157 -15.99 -0.37 27.23
CA HIS A 157 -14.97 0.53 27.75
C HIS A 157 -14.96 0.55 29.28
N VAL A 158 -13.74 0.61 29.82
CA VAL A 158 -13.49 0.64 31.27
C VAL A 158 -12.45 1.71 31.58
N PHE A 159 -12.79 2.70 32.42
CA PHE A 159 -11.88 3.79 32.79
C PHE A 159 -11.63 3.78 34.29
N PRO A 160 -10.42 4.14 34.78
CA PRO A 160 -10.12 4.13 36.20
C PRO A 160 -10.81 5.28 36.95
N LEU A 161 -11.14 5.07 38.22
CA LEU A 161 -11.53 6.12 39.14
C LEU A 161 -10.40 6.42 40.16
N PRO A 162 -10.24 7.69 40.58
CA PRO A 162 -10.97 8.88 40.13
C PRO A 162 -10.63 9.32 38.71
N ALA A 163 -11.58 9.91 37.97
CA ALA A 163 -11.43 10.35 36.58
C ALA A 163 -10.77 11.73 36.48
N GLU A 164 -9.66 11.93 37.19
CA GLU A 164 -8.95 13.21 37.23
C GLU A 164 -8.06 13.44 35.99
N HIS A 165 -7.58 12.36 35.36
CA HIS A 165 -6.56 12.39 34.32
C HIS A 165 -7.05 11.99 32.92
N HIS A 166 -8.34 11.64 32.81
CA HIS A 166 -8.97 11.30 31.54
C HIS A 166 -10.40 11.80 31.49
N ARG A 167 -10.94 11.91 30.29
CA ARG A 167 -12.32 12.27 30.02
C ARG A 167 -12.83 11.54 28.80
N PRO A 168 -13.78 10.59 28.92
CA PRO A 168 -14.57 10.13 27.79
C PRO A 168 -15.34 11.32 27.20
N VAL A 169 -15.25 11.48 25.89
CA VAL A 169 -15.89 12.58 25.15
C VAL A 169 -16.72 12.03 24.00
N TYR A 170 -17.65 12.83 23.52
CA TYR A 170 -18.40 12.52 22.32
C TYR A 170 -17.43 12.32 21.14
N TRP A 171 -17.65 11.28 20.35
CA TRP A 171 -16.71 10.88 19.32
C TRP A 171 -16.35 11.99 18.30
N ARG A 172 -17.26 12.95 18.05
CA ARG A 172 -17.02 14.10 17.17
C ARG A 172 -16.17 15.21 17.81
N GLU A 173 -15.95 15.22 19.12
CA GLU A 173 -15.04 16.17 19.76
C GLU A 173 -13.59 15.87 19.37
N GLY A 174 -13.28 14.60 19.10
CA GLY A 174 -11.94 14.12 18.75
C GLY A 174 -11.00 14.01 19.95
N PRO A 175 -9.89 13.29 19.81
CA PRO A 175 -8.89 13.15 20.87
C PRO A 175 -7.91 14.33 20.89
N ASN A 176 -7.17 14.41 22.01
CA ASN A 176 -6.02 15.31 22.14
C ASN A 176 -4.66 14.57 22.03
N TYR A 177 -4.66 13.37 21.48
CA TYR A 177 -3.45 12.60 21.18
C TYR A 177 -3.29 12.41 19.67
N ARG A 178 -2.04 12.21 19.22
CA ARG A 178 -1.77 11.82 17.83
C ARG A 178 -2.33 10.42 17.55
N ARG A 179 -2.92 10.25 16.37
CA ARG A 179 -3.50 8.99 15.93
C ARG A 179 -2.69 8.39 14.76
N PHE A 180 -2.93 7.12 14.50
CA PHE A 180 -2.64 6.56 13.19
C PHE A 180 -3.75 7.03 12.23
N PHE A 181 -3.39 7.90 11.29
CA PHE A 181 -4.32 8.59 10.41
C PHE A 181 -5.48 9.27 11.18
N GLU A 182 -6.71 8.85 10.94
CA GLU A 182 -7.93 9.34 11.61
C GLU A 182 -8.52 8.35 12.63
N ILE A 183 -7.82 7.23 12.91
CA ILE A 183 -8.32 6.11 13.70
C ILE A 183 -8.11 6.40 15.21
N SER A 184 -9.17 6.80 15.91
CA SER A 184 -9.09 7.18 17.33
C SER A 184 -8.75 6.02 18.27
N THR A 185 -8.91 4.77 17.84
CA THR A 185 -8.51 3.58 18.59
C THR A 185 -7.04 3.21 18.45
N LEU A 186 -6.23 4.03 17.75
CA LEU A 186 -4.80 3.83 17.55
C LEU A 186 -4.03 5.08 17.97
N ILE A 187 -3.49 5.06 19.21
CA ILE A 187 -2.76 6.18 19.82
C ILE A 187 -1.29 6.17 19.40
N GLY A 188 -0.78 7.34 19.01
CA GLY A 188 0.60 7.53 18.57
C GLY A 188 1.63 7.33 19.66
N LEU A 189 2.64 6.52 19.37
CA LEU A 189 3.82 6.26 20.20
C LEU A 189 4.92 7.30 19.93
N ARG A 190 5.86 7.37 20.89
CA ARG A 190 7.05 8.25 20.82
C ARG A 190 8.36 7.44 20.84
N PRO A 191 8.65 6.67 19.78
CA PRO A 191 9.87 5.87 19.73
C PRO A 191 11.15 6.70 19.60
N GLU A 192 11.07 8.01 19.46
CA GLU A 192 12.19 8.94 19.63
C GLU A 192 12.69 9.02 21.08
N ASP A 193 11.86 8.61 22.06
CA ASP A 193 12.26 8.40 23.44
C ASP A 193 13.01 7.06 23.57
N PRO A 194 14.26 7.03 24.06
CA PRO A 194 15.07 5.81 24.12
C PRO A 194 14.48 4.67 24.96
N GLU A 195 13.74 5.00 26.03
CA GLU A 195 13.11 3.98 26.88
C GLU A 195 11.89 3.37 26.17
N VAL A 196 11.11 4.20 25.47
CA VAL A 196 9.98 3.72 24.66
C VAL A 196 10.48 2.84 23.52
N PHE A 197 11.53 3.28 22.80
CA PHE A 197 12.16 2.46 21.77
C PHE A 197 12.64 1.12 22.32
N ALA A 198 13.38 1.13 23.43
CA ALA A 198 13.90 -0.08 24.04
C ALA A 198 12.78 -1.06 24.45
N ALA A 199 11.69 -0.56 25.00
CA ALA A 199 10.57 -1.39 25.43
C ALA A 199 9.76 -1.96 24.25
N THR A 200 9.46 -1.14 23.23
CA THR A 200 8.65 -1.55 22.07
C THR A 200 9.41 -2.48 21.12
N HIS A 201 10.74 -2.45 21.12
CA HIS A 201 11.58 -3.28 20.23
C HIS A 201 12.27 -4.44 20.94
N ALA A 202 12.07 -4.60 22.27
CA ALA A 202 12.77 -5.64 23.05
C ALA A 202 12.57 -7.05 22.47
N VAL A 203 11.33 -7.43 22.12
CA VAL A 203 11.03 -8.76 21.57
C VAL A 203 11.64 -8.96 20.19
N PRO A 204 11.40 -8.11 19.18
CA PRO A 204 12.02 -8.27 17.86
C PRO A 204 13.54 -8.31 17.91
N LEU A 205 14.19 -7.44 18.69
CA LEU A 205 15.66 -7.41 18.82
C LEU A 205 16.19 -8.67 19.48
N ARG A 206 15.56 -9.18 20.54
CA ARG A 206 15.92 -10.45 21.17
C ARG A 206 15.80 -11.62 20.18
N LEU A 207 14.74 -11.69 19.40
CA LEU A 207 14.57 -12.74 18.39
C LEU A 207 15.63 -12.67 17.27
N ILE A 208 16.10 -11.47 16.95
CA ILE A 208 17.23 -11.28 16.03
C ILE A 208 18.53 -11.77 16.65
N GLU A 209 18.83 -11.40 17.91
CA GLU A 209 20.01 -11.85 18.64
C GLU A 209 20.06 -13.37 18.79
N GLU A 210 18.91 -14.01 18.97
CA GLU A 210 18.75 -15.47 19.02
C GLU A 210 18.84 -16.14 17.63
N GLY A 211 18.94 -15.37 16.55
CA GLY A 211 19.00 -15.90 15.18
C GLY A 211 17.69 -16.48 14.66
N LEU A 212 16.54 -16.10 15.24
CA LEU A 212 15.22 -16.56 14.82
C LEU A 212 14.59 -15.61 13.78
N VAL A 213 14.94 -14.33 13.81
CA VAL A 213 14.49 -13.29 12.88
C VAL A 213 15.66 -12.75 12.09
N HIS A 214 15.51 -12.56 10.78
CA HIS A 214 16.62 -12.25 9.85
C HIS A 214 16.39 -10.97 9.06
N GLY A 215 15.22 -10.37 9.18
CA GLY A 215 14.86 -9.11 8.54
C GLY A 215 13.68 -8.44 9.20
N LEU A 216 13.53 -7.13 8.93
CA LEU A 216 12.45 -6.29 9.45
C LEU A 216 11.75 -5.53 8.33
N ARG A 217 10.45 -5.36 8.48
CA ARG A 217 9.67 -4.36 7.75
C ARG A 217 9.15 -3.35 8.77
N VAL A 218 9.46 -2.09 8.56
CA VAL A 218 9.02 -1.00 9.43
C VAL A 218 7.73 -0.41 8.87
N ASP A 219 6.67 -0.52 9.66
CA ASP A 219 5.36 0.04 9.36
C ASP A 219 5.37 1.56 9.51
N HIS A 220 4.75 2.26 8.56
CA HIS A 220 4.45 3.69 8.58
C HIS A 220 5.53 4.60 9.20
N PRO A 221 6.78 4.63 8.70
CA PRO A 221 7.83 5.48 9.25
C PRO A 221 7.50 6.97 9.15
N ASP A 222 6.67 7.39 8.19
CA ASP A 222 6.28 8.78 7.98
C ASP A 222 5.47 9.38 9.15
N GLY A 223 4.87 8.53 9.99
CA GLY A 223 4.21 8.97 11.22
C GLY A 223 5.13 9.28 12.40
N LEU A 224 6.42 8.92 12.33
CA LEU A 224 7.39 9.14 13.39
C LEU A 224 7.85 10.61 13.47
N ALA A 225 8.34 11.05 14.63
CA ALA A 225 8.88 12.41 14.76
C ALA A 225 10.12 12.62 13.89
N ASP A 226 11.07 11.68 13.92
CA ASP A 226 12.26 11.63 13.06
C ASP A 226 12.46 10.21 12.50
N PRO A 227 11.96 9.91 11.30
CA PRO A 227 12.12 8.60 10.66
C PRO A 227 13.58 8.20 10.46
N ARG A 228 14.43 9.14 10.08
CA ARG A 228 15.87 8.89 9.86
C ARG A 228 16.58 8.55 11.15
N GLY A 229 16.34 9.32 12.22
CA GLY A 229 16.88 9.09 13.55
C GLY A 229 16.46 7.73 14.10
N TYR A 230 15.17 7.39 13.97
CA TYR A 230 14.64 6.09 14.34
C TYR A 230 15.37 4.94 13.59
N LEU A 231 15.50 5.05 12.27
CA LEU A 231 16.15 4.01 11.46
C LEU A 231 17.64 3.87 11.80
N ARG A 232 18.34 4.95 12.16
CA ARG A 232 19.73 4.90 12.64
C ARG A 232 19.85 4.10 13.94
N VAL A 233 18.96 4.33 14.89
CA VAL A 233 18.94 3.57 16.14
C VAL A 233 18.62 2.10 15.87
N LEU A 234 17.59 1.83 15.05
CA LEU A 234 17.18 0.46 14.70
C LEU A 234 18.31 -0.30 13.98
N ALA A 235 18.92 0.29 12.96
CA ALA A 235 20.00 -0.33 12.19
C ALA A 235 21.23 -0.64 13.08
N GLY A 236 21.56 0.26 14.02
CA GLY A 236 22.64 0.06 14.98
C GLY A 236 22.40 -1.08 15.97
N ARG A 237 21.16 -1.41 16.24
CA ARG A 237 20.74 -2.47 17.19
C ARG A 237 20.45 -3.79 16.49
N ALA A 238 19.71 -3.75 15.38
CA ALA A 238 19.23 -4.95 14.69
C ALA A 238 20.27 -5.59 13.74
N GLY A 239 21.01 -4.79 12.97
CA GLY A 239 22.03 -5.30 12.05
C GLY A 239 21.52 -6.24 10.94
N VAL A 240 20.22 -6.31 10.70
CA VAL A 240 19.58 -7.18 9.70
C VAL A 240 19.07 -6.39 8.51
N TRP A 241 18.73 -7.11 7.41
CA TRP A 241 18.03 -6.52 6.27
C TRP A 241 16.72 -5.89 6.72
N THR A 242 16.53 -4.60 6.40
CA THR A 242 15.38 -3.82 6.85
C THR A 242 14.81 -3.04 5.67
N VAL A 243 13.51 -3.15 5.44
CA VAL A 243 12.74 -2.33 4.49
C VAL A 243 11.73 -1.46 5.24
N VAL A 244 11.32 -0.38 4.61
CA VAL A 244 10.38 0.58 5.18
C VAL A 244 9.13 0.71 4.32
N GLU A 245 7.97 0.78 4.95
CA GLU A 245 6.73 1.13 4.26
C GLU A 245 6.70 2.65 4.04
N LYS A 246 7.51 3.09 3.12
CA LYS A 246 7.47 4.45 2.60
C LYS A 246 6.83 4.44 1.22
N ILE A 247 5.75 5.16 1.09
CA ILE A 247 5.06 5.35 -0.18
C ILE A 247 5.73 6.52 -0.91
N LEU A 248 6.40 6.20 -2.01
CA LEU A 248 7.01 7.19 -2.90
C LEU A 248 6.01 7.58 -3.99
N THR A 249 5.85 8.88 -4.23
CA THR A 249 4.93 9.42 -5.24
C THR A 249 5.69 10.19 -6.33
N GLY A 250 5.27 10.03 -7.58
CA GLY A 250 5.90 10.71 -8.72
C GLY A 250 7.41 10.43 -8.82
N ASP A 251 8.21 11.49 -8.83
CA ASP A 251 9.68 11.41 -8.91
C ASP A 251 10.38 11.38 -7.53
N GLU A 252 9.61 11.25 -6.44
CA GLU A 252 10.14 11.17 -5.08
C GLU A 252 11.15 10.01 -4.93
N ARG A 253 12.19 10.23 -4.13
CA ARG A 253 13.22 9.22 -3.86
C ARG A 253 13.36 9.01 -2.37
N LEU A 254 13.61 7.75 -1.99
CA LEU A 254 13.95 7.45 -0.61
C LEU A 254 15.28 8.16 -0.25
N PRO A 255 15.34 8.91 0.87
CA PRO A 255 16.56 9.62 1.25
C PRO A 255 17.77 8.69 1.31
N ALA A 256 18.89 9.11 0.71
CA ALA A 256 20.08 8.27 0.56
C ALA A 256 20.72 7.90 1.92
N ASP A 257 20.55 8.76 2.93
CA ASP A 257 21.11 8.61 4.28
C ASP A 257 20.21 7.79 5.24
N TRP A 258 19.11 7.23 4.74
CA TRP A 258 18.30 6.28 5.50
C TRP A 258 18.99 4.90 5.52
N PRO A 259 19.39 4.39 6.70
CA PRO A 259 20.09 3.11 6.82
C PRO A 259 19.11 1.92 6.73
N CYS A 260 18.47 1.77 5.58
CA CYS A 260 17.57 0.66 5.24
C CYS A 260 17.87 0.15 3.84
N ALA A 261 17.37 -1.02 3.50
CA ALA A 261 17.57 -1.64 2.19
C ALA A 261 16.75 -0.94 1.08
N GLY A 262 15.63 -0.32 1.43
CA GLY A 262 14.72 0.37 0.53
C GLY A 262 13.28 0.32 1.01
N THR A 263 12.34 0.58 0.08
CA THR A 263 10.89 0.55 0.31
C THR A 263 10.33 -0.88 0.27
N THR A 264 9.04 -1.03 0.58
CA THR A 264 8.27 -2.27 0.43
C THR A 264 7.75 -2.50 -1.00
N GLY A 265 8.07 -1.62 -1.97
CA GLY A 265 7.92 -1.87 -3.40
C GLY A 265 6.65 -1.34 -4.06
N TYR A 266 5.90 -0.43 -3.46
CA TYR A 266 4.78 0.24 -4.13
C TYR A 266 5.23 1.10 -5.32
N ASP A 267 6.42 1.68 -5.25
CA ASP A 267 7.08 2.36 -6.36
C ASP A 267 7.34 1.41 -7.55
N ALA A 268 7.87 0.20 -7.29
CA ALA A 268 8.03 -0.82 -8.31
C ALA A 268 6.69 -1.28 -8.91
N LEU A 269 5.64 -1.41 -8.07
CA LEU A 269 4.28 -1.75 -8.50
C LEU A 269 3.75 -0.73 -9.51
N GLY A 270 3.91 0.57 -9.22
CA GLY A 270 3.49 1.65 -10.11
C GLY A 270 4.22 1.62 -11.45
N GLU A 271 5.54 1.47 -11.44
CA GLU A 271 6.36 1.38 -12.67
C GLU A 271 6.01 0.15 -13.53
N ILE A 272 5.79 -1.01 -12.89
CA ILE A 272 5.38 -2.24 -13.61
C ILE A 272 3.97 -2.06 -14.17
N GLY A 273 3.02 -1.56 -13.36
CA GLY A 273 1.63 -1.37 -13.82
C GLY A 273 1.55 -0.45 -15.03
N GLY A 274 2.20 0.70 -14.97
CA GLY A 274 2.25 1.68 -16.06
C GLY A 274 2.94 1.20 -17.33
N LEU A 275 3.92 0.28 -17.20
CA LEU A 275 4.63 -0.31 -18.35
C LEU A 275 3.69 -1.10 -19.28
N PHE A 276 2.63 -1.68 -18.75
CA PHE A 276 1.66 -2.51 -19.51
C PHE A 276 0.43 -1.73 -19.96
N LEU A 277 0.41 -0.40 -19.80
CA LEU A 277 -0.65 0.47 -20.30
C LEU A 277 -0.28 1.05 -21.68
N ASP A 278 -1.28 1.12 -22.56
CA ASP A 278 -1.14 1.81 -23.85
C ASP A 278 -1.40 3.31 -23.65
N PRO A 279 -0.41 4.19 -23.85
CA PRO A 279 -0.62 5.64 -23.73
C PRO A 279 -1.68 6.19 -24.69
N ALA A 280 -1.95 5.51 -25.81
CA ALA A 280 -2.99 5.91 -26.75
C ALA A 280 -4.41 5.77 -26.16
N GLY A 281 -4.58 4.99 -25.12
CA GLY A 281 -5.85 4.83 -24.39
C GLY A 281 -6.21 6.00 -23.47
N GLU A 282 -5.27 6.88 -23.14
CA GLU A 282 -5.50 7.95 -22.16
C GLU A 282 -6.62 8.88 -22.57
N ARG A 283 -6.55 9.45 -23.75
CA ARG A 283 -7.54 10.41 -24.23
C ARG A 283 -8.94 9.78 -24.39
N PRO A 284 -9.11 8.64 -25.09
CA PRO A 284 -10.43 8.03 -25.24
C PRO A 284 -11.08 7.63 -23.91
N LEU A 285 -10.29 7.14 -22.93
CA LEU A 285 -10.80 6.80 -21.62
C LEU A 285 -11.15 8.04 -20.78
N THR A 286 -10.43 9.16 -20.96
CA THR A 286 -10.77 10.43 -20.33
C THR A 286 -12.08 10.99 -20.87
N GLU A 287 -12.23 11.00 -22.21
CA GLU A 287 -13.46 11.43 -22.87
C GLU A 287 -14.66 10.57 -22.43
N LEU A 288 -14.51 9.24 -22.43
CA LEU A 288 -15.54 8.34 -21.93
C LEU A 288 -15.90 8.62 -20.46
N TYR A 289 -14.89 8.78 -19.59
CA TYR A 289 -15.10 9.04 -18.18
C TYR A 289 -15.88 10.32 -17.94
N THR A 290 -15.49 11.42 -18.61
CA THR A 290 -16.19 12.71 -18.48
C THR A 290 -17.61 12.67 -19.05
N ASP A 291 -17.83 11.99 -20.20
CA ASP A 291 -19.15 11.83 -20.80
C ASP A 291 -20.08 10.97 -19.94
N PHE A 292 -19.54 9.93 -19.29
CA PHE A 292 -20.32 9.02 -18.46
C PHE A 292 -20.69 9.64 -17.11
N THR A 293 -19.71 10.31 -16.47
CA THR A 293 -19.84 10.80 -15.09
C THR A 293 -20.31 12.24 -15.02
N GLY A 294 -20.05 13.04 -16.04
CA GLY A 294 -20.20 14.51 -16.00
C GLY A 294 -19.15 15.18 -15.10
N GLY A 295 -18.18 14.40 -14.59
CA GLY A 295 -17.13 14.88 -13.69
C GLY A 295 -15.96 15.56 -14.41
N PRO A 296 -15.00 16.10 -13.67
CA PRO A 296 -13.84 16.79 -14.23
C PRO A 296 -12.87 15.81 -14.93
N ALA A 297 -12.26 16.26 -16.02
CA ALA A 297 -11.20 15.52 -16.69
C ALA A 297 -9.88 15.54 -15.89
N ASP A 298 -9.68 16.60 -15.08
CA ASP A 298 -8.47 16.80 -14.28
C ASP A 298 -8.63 16.25 -12.86
N PHE A 299 -7.72 15.39 -12.47
CA PHE A 299 -7.67 14.79 -11.13
C PHE A 299 -7.30 15.81 -10.05
N ALA A 300 -6.48 16.83 -10.36
CA ALA A 300 -5.94 17.77 -9.38
C ALA A 300 -7.01 18.53 -8.59
N GLU A 301 -8.15 18.89 -9.23
CA GLU A 301 -9.27 19.54 -8.53
C GLU A 301 -9.99 18.58 -7.56
N VAL A 302 -10.13 17.31 -7.95
CA VAL A 302 -10.72 16.30 -7.08
C VAL A 302 -9.82 16.01 -5.89
N GLU A 303 -8.51 15.91 -6.15
CA GLU A 303 -7.49 15.71 -5.12
C GLU A 303 -7.48 16.83 -4.09
N HIS A 304 -7.43 18.10 -4.54
CA HIS A 304 -7.44 19.26 -3.64
C HIS A 304 -8.73 19.31 -2.79
N ALA A 305 -9.89 19.07 -3.41
CA ALA A 305 -11.17 19.05 -2.70
C ALA A 305 -11.23 17.93 -1.65
N ALA A 306 -10.70 16.75 -1.98
CA ALA A 306 -10.68 15.61 -1.08
C ALA A 306 -9.70 15.81 0.10
N ARG A 307 -8.52 16.38 -0.13
CA ARG A 307 -7.58 16.75 0.94
C ARG A 307 -8.20 17.79 1.90
N ARG A 308 -8.86 18.81 1.36
CA ARG A 308 -9.56 19.82 2.15
C ARG A 308 -10.66 19.20 3.01
N GLU A 309 -11.41 18.23 2.46
CA GLU A 309 -12.45 17.53 3.21
C GLU A 309 -11.84 16.65 4.32
N ALA A 310 -10.80 15.88 4.02
CA ALA A 310 -10.11 15.06 5.00
C ALA A 310 -9.56 15.90 6.17
N ALA A 311 -8.95 17.04 5.88
CA ALA A 311 -8.43 17.99 6.89
C ALA A 311 -9.52 18.55 7.81
N ARG A 312 -10.69 18.87 7.23
CA ARG A 312 -11.80 19.52 7.97
C ARG A 312 -12.65 18.55 8.79
N HIS A 313 -12.62 17.27 8.44
CA HIS A 313 -13.42 16.23 9.09
C HIS A 313 -12.55 15.21 9.83
N GLY A 314 -12.04 14.19 9.18
CA GLY A 314 -11.33 13.09 9.80
C GLY A 314 -10.05 13.51 10.53
N LEU A 315 -9.29 14.45 9.97
CA LEU A 315 -8.02 14.94 10.50
C LEU A 315 -8.15 16.29 11.23
N ARG A 316 -9.37 16.71 11.57
CA ARG A 316 -9.61 17.97 12.29
C ARG A 316 -8.81 18.12 13.59
N PRO A 317 -8.66 17.10 14.45
CA PRO A 317 -7.84 17.22 15.65
C PRO A 317 -6.39 17.61 15.36
N GLU A 318 -5.78 16.99 14.33
CA GLU A 318 -4.41 17.22 13.91
C GLU A 318 -4.21 18.62 13.31
N THR A 319 -5.09 19.03 12.39
CA THR A 319 -5.04 20.38 11.78
C THR A 319 -5.31 21.46 12.80
N ALA A 320 -6.29 21.28 13.70
CA ALA A 320 -6.56 22.22 14.78
C ALA A 320 -5.38 22.36 15.76
N ARG A 321 -4.63 21.30 16.03
CA ARG A 321 -3.40 21.38 16.83
C ARG A 321 -2.34 22.22 16.15
N LEU A 322 -2.18 22.05 14.81
CA LEU A 322 -1.26 22.88 14.01
C LEU A 322 -1.67 24.35 14.02
N HIS A 323 -2.96 24.66 13.81
CA HIS A 323 -3.47 26.05 13.84
C HIS A 323 -3.18 26.70 15.19
N ARG A 324 -3.51 26.04 16.32
CA ARG A 324 -3.19 26.55 17.65
C ARG A 324 -1.71 26.83 17.86
N ALA A 325 -0.84 25.93 17.40
CA ALA A 325 0.60 26.10 17.48
C ALA A 325 1.10 27.29 16.63
N LEU A 326 0.58 27.44 15.40
CA LEU A 326 0.94 28.52 14.51
C LEU A 326 0.48 29.91 15.06
N CYS A 327 -0.74 30.02 15.59
CA CYS A 327 -1.22 31.24 16.22
C CYS A 327 -0.36 31.64 17.45
N ARG A 328 0.13 30.70 18.21
CA ARG A 328 1.06 30.93 19.33
C ARG A 328 2.46 31.36 18.84
N LEU A 329 2.91 30.88 17.69
CA LEU A 329 4.19 31.25 17.08
C LEU A 329 4.14 32.66 16.44
N LEU A 330 3.00 33.03 15.89
CA LEU A 330 2.79 34.30 15.14
C LEU A 330 1.63 35.13 15.72
N PRO A 331 1.69 35.54 17.00
CA PRO A 331 0.57 36.16 17.70
C PRO A 331 0.17 37.55 17.19
N SER A 332 0.99 38.15 16.30
CA SER A 332 0.69 39.45 15.68
C SER A 332 -0.07 39.32 14.35
N HIS A 333 -0.28 38.12 13.85
CA HIS A 333 -1.00 37.87 12.60
C HIS A 333 -2.47 37.56 12.86
N ASP A 334 -3.32 37.83 11.86
CA ASP A 334 -4.72 37.44 11.89
C ASP A 334 -4.86 35.88 11.89
N GLU A 335 -5.62 35.34 12.83
CA GLU A 335 -5.79 33.90 12.99
C GLU A 335 -6.39 33.22 11.74
N ARG A 336 -7.35 33.89 11.07
CA ARG A 336 -7.96 33.37 9.83
C ARG A 336 -6.99 33.34 8.67
N ALA A 337 -6.11 34.35 8.59
CA ALA A 337 -5.06 34.40 7.60
C ALA A 337 -4.05 33.28 7.80
N LEU A 338 -3.66 33.00 9.04
CA LEU A 338 -2.78 31.88 9.40
C LEU A 338 -3.42 30.54 9.07
N GLU A 339 -4.69 30.35 9.42
CA GLU A 339 -5.44 29.14 9.14
C GLU A 339 -5.54 28.89 7.63
N THR A 340 -5.95 29.91 6.86
CA THR A 340 -6.09 29.81 5.41
C THR A 340 -4.76 29.45 4.73
N VAL A 341 -3.68 30.10 5.12
CA VAL A 341 -2.35 29.87 4.56
C VAL A 341 -1.82 28.47 4.90
N LEU A 342 -1.97 28.07 6.16
CA LEU A 342 -1.53 26.74 6.59
C LEU A 342 -2.30 25.61 5.88
N ASP A 343 -3.60 25.78 5.74
CA ASP A 343 -4.48 24.83 5.07
C ASP A 343 -4.08 24.65 3.60
N GLU A 344 -3.94 25.74 2.84
CA GLU A 344 -3.55 25.64 1.43
C GLU A 344 -2.14 25.08 1.26
N LEU A 345 -1.21 25.40 2.16
CA LEU A 345 0.13 24.81 2.14
C LEU A 345 0.09 23.28 2.41
N LEU A 346 -0.72 22.83 3.37
CA LEU A 346 -0.92 21.41 3.67
C LEU A 346 -1.52 20.66 2.47
N TYR A 347 -2.52 21.26 1.79
CA TYR A 347 -3.18 20.65 0.64
C TYR A 347 -2.27 20.55 -0.59
N ALA A 348 -1.29 21.43 -0.69
CA ALA A 348 -0.38 21.50 -1.83
C ALA A 348 0.82 20.53 -1.74
N VAL A 349 1.08 19.87 -0.60
CA VAL A 349 2.23 18.96 -0.47
C VAL A 349 1.99 17.68 -1.31
N PRO A 350 2.77 17.42 -2.38
CA PRO A 350 2.48 16.34 -3.33
C PRO A 350 2.99 14.95 -2.90
N VAL A 351 3.66 14.88 -1.75
CA VAL A 351 4.26 13.67 -1.19
C VAL A 351 3.70 13.38 0.20
N TYR A 352 3.90 12.17 0.71
CA TYR A 352 3.50 11.86 2.09
C TYR A 352 4.21 12.75 3.09
N ARG A 353 5.51 13.03 2.89
CA ARG A 353 6.28 13.80 3.86
C ARG A 353 7.54 14.43 3.24
N ALA A 354 7.83 15.67 3.62
CA ALA A 354 9.14 16.29 3.48
C ALA A 354 9.93 16.06 4.79
N TYR A 355 11.22 15.70 4.70
CA TYR A 355 12.00 15.24 5.87
C TYR A 355 12.87 16.37 6.42
N VAL A 356 12.26 17.29 7.15
CA VAL A 356 12.95 18.37 7.87
C VAL A 356 13.14 17.95 9.33
N VAL A 357 14.37 17.90 9.80
CA VAL A 357 14.70 17.64 11.21
C VAL A 357 14.99 18.95 11.91
N PRO A 358 14.22 19.33 12.96
CA PRO A 358 14.41 20.61 13.65
C PRO A 358 15.82 20.76 14.23
N GLY A 359 16.48 21.86 13.85
CA GLY A 359 17.84 22.14 14.29
C GLY A 359 18.95 21.58 13.40
N GLU A 360 18.59 20.93 12.29
CA GLU A 360 19.51 20.53 11.23
C GLU A 360 19.25 21.34 9.94
N GLU A 361 20.25 21.38 9.05
CA GLU A 361 20.04 21.95 7.70
C GLU A 361 19.06 21.06 6.93
N PRO A 362 17.94 21.61 6.42
CA PRO A 362 16.95 20.82 5.73
C PRO A 362 17.52 20.24 4.41
N PRO A 363 17.21 18.97 4.08
CA PRO A 363 17.63 18.37 2.82
C PRO A 363 17.16 19.18 1.60
N ALA A 364 18.02 19.27 0.59
CA ALA A 364 17.70 20.05 -0.63
C ALA A 364 16.41 19.58 -1.31
N GLU A 365 16.15 18.24 -1.31
CA GLU A 365 14.92 17.70 -1.87
C GLU A 365 13.69 18.11 -1.05
N SER A 366 13.78 18.13 0.28
CA SER A 366 12.69 18.61 1.15
C SER A 366 12.38 20.09 0.92
N LEU A 367 13.43 20.91 0.74
CA LEU A 367 13.27 22.33 0.39
C LEU A 367 12.59 22.51 -0.96
N LYS A 368 13.00 21.74 -1.96
CA LYS A 368 12.40 21.78 -3.30
C LYS A 368 10.90 21.44 -3.23
N ILE A 369 10.54 20.37 -2.53
CA ILE A 369 9.15 19.95 -2.33
C ILE A 369 8.34 21.06 -1.66
N LEU A 370 8.79 21.56 -0.52
CA LEU A 370 8.07 22.58 0.25
C LEU A 370 7.97 23.92 -0.49
N SER A 371 9.02 24.32 -1.24
CA SER A 371 8.96 25.52 -2.06
C SER A 371 7.95 25.39 -3.21
N ALA A 372 7.94 24.26 -3.92
CA ALA A 372 6.96 24.00 -4.97
C ALA A 372 5.52 23.95 -4.39
N SER A 373 5.35 23.38 -3.20
CA SER A 373 4.06 23.37 -2.49
C SER A 373 3.60 24.80 -2.15
N ALA A 374 4.52 25.66 -1.72
CA ALA A 374 4.19 27.06 -1.43
C ALA A 374 3.84 27.85 -2.69
N GLU A 375 4.49 27.60 -3.83
CA GLU A 375 4.13 28.19 -5.12
C GLU A 375 2.71 27.78 -5.52
N GLN A 376 2.38 26.49 -5.44
CA GLN A 376 1.05 25.98 -5.74
C GLN A 376 -0.02 26.54 -4.78
N ALA A 377 0.28 26.65 -3.48
CA ALA A 377 -0.61 27.26 -2.51
C ALA A 377 -0.85 28.76 -2.81
N ALA A 378 0.21 29.49 -3.23
CA ALA A 378 0.12 30.90 -3.58
C ALA A 378 -0.83 31.18 -4.75
N ASP A 379 -0.99 30.24 -5.69
CA ASP A 379 -1.94 30.37 -6.81
C ASP A 379 -3.41 30.31 -6.37
N ARG A 380 -3.67 29.74 -5.19
CA ARG A 380 -5.01 29.61 -4.58
C ARG A 380 -5.28 30.66 -3.50
N LEU A 381 -4.25 31.37 -3.07
CA LEU A 381 -4.34 32.37 -2.00
C LEU A 381 -4.49 33.80 -2.56
N PRO A 382 -5.24 34.69 -1.86
CA PRO A 382 -5.19 36.11 -2.11
C PRO A 382 -3.76 36.66 -2.05
N ALA A 383 -3.42 37.59 -2.95
CA ALA A 383 -2.05 38.11 -3.07
C ALA A 383 -1.51 38.73 -1.77
N GLU A 384 -2.37 39.35 -0.96
CA GLU A 384 -2.05 39.92 0.35
C GLU A 384 -1.60 38.90 1.39
N LEU A 385 -1.90 37.58 1.20
CA LEU A 385 -1.46 36.54 2.12
C LEU A 385 -0.09 35.95 1.76
N ARG A 386 0.51 36.30 0.62
CA ARG A 386 1.85 35.81 0.24
C ARG A 386 2.93 36.04 1.30
N PRO A 387 3.03 37.25 1.94
CA PRO A 387 4.03 37.43 3.00
C PRO A 387 3.81 36.52 4.22
N VAL A 388 2.55 36.19 4.52
CA VAL A 388 2.23 35.26 5.59
C VAL A 388 2.66 33.81 5.18
N LEU A 389 2.42 33.44 3.93
CA LEU A 389 2.87 32.14 3.39
C LEU A 389 4.40 32.01 3.44
N ASP A 390 5.15 33.06 3.07
CA ASP A 390 6.61 33.06 3.14
C ASP A 390 7.10 32.89 4.58
N THR A 391 6.42 33.50 5.55
CA THR A 391 6.72 33.31 6.97
C THR A 391 6.45 31.90 7.44
N VAL A 392 5.29 31.35 7.10
CA VAL A 392 4.91 29.95 7.45
C VAL A 392 5.88 28.96 6.80
N LEU A 393 6.23 29.14 5.52
CA LEU A 393 7.23 28.33 4.82
C LEU A 393 8.60 28.40 5.52
N GLY A 394 9.00 29.57 5.98
CA GLY A 394 10.23 29.72 6.76
C GLY A 394 10.23 28.91 8.05
N ILE A 395 9.09 28.81 8.74
CA ILE A 395 8.93 27.98 9.93
C ILE A 395 8.94 26.48 9.56
N VAL A 396 8.14 26.07 8.59
CA VAL A 396 8.01 24.66 8.15
C VAL A 396 9.35 24.10 7.66
N THR A 397 10.17 24.93 7.02
CA THR A 397 11.52 24.55 6.57
C THR A 397 12.57 24.61 7.69
N GLY A 398 12.21 25.01 8.92
CA GLY A 398 13.14 25.16 10.03
C GLY A 398 14.09 26.36 9.93
N ARG A 399 13.86 27.27 8.97
CA ARG A 399 14.69 28.48 8.77
C ARG A 399 14.28 29.66 9.67
N LEU A 400 13.04 29.64 10.14
CA LEU A 400 12.50 30.61 11.09
C LEU A 400 12.03 29.92 12.36
N GLY A 401 12.49 30.43 13.52
CA GLY A 401 12.13 29.91 14.83
C GLY A 401 12.93 28.66 15.22
N ASP A 402 13.55 28.69 16.40
CA ASP A 402 14.38 27.62 16.95
C ASP A 402 13.93 27.14 18.36
N GLY A 403 12.87 27.77 18.88
CA GLY A 403 12.27 27.42 20.17
C GLY A 403 11.51 26.08 20.16
N PRO A 404 11.21 25.52 21.34
CA PRO A 404 10.54 24.21 21.46
C PRO A 404 9.22 24.13 20.66
N LEU A 405 8.42 25.19 20.67
CA LEU A 405 7.14 25.22 19.94
C LEU A 405 7.33 25.22 18.41
N ALA A 406 8.35 25.93 17.89
CA ALA A 406 8.65 25.92 16.47
C ALA A 406 9.14 24.53 16.01
N ARG A 407 9.99 23.89 16.81
CA ARG A 407 10.45 22.52 16.55
C ARG A 407 9.29 21.52 16.56
N GLU A 408 8.38 21.64 17.53
CA GLU A 408 7.16 20.83 17.57
C GLU A 408 6.31 21.06 16.32
N PHE A 409 6.09 22.32 15.93
CA PHE A 409 5.31 22.66 14.74
C PHE A 409 5.86 22.03 13.46
N VAL A 410 7.19 22.08 13.23
CA VAL A 410 7.84 21.44 12.08
C VAL A 410 7.56 19.93 12.04
N VAL A 411 7.69 19.25 13.19
CA VAL A 411 7.42 17.82 13.28
C VAL A 411 5.94 17.52 13.00
N ARG A 412 5.02 18.28 13.63
CA ARG A 412 3.57 18.09 13.47
C ARG A 412 3.08 18.37 12.06
N PHE A 413 3.61 19.37 11.39
CA PHE A 413 3.30 19.66 10.01
C PHE A 413 3.54 18.42 9.15
N GLN A 414 4.72 17.84 9.26
CA GLN A 414 5.11 16.65 8.50
C GLN A 414 4.31 15.40 8.90
N GLN A 415 3.97 15.23 10.18
CA GLN A 415 3.10 14.13 10.66
C GLN A 415 1.64 14.30 10.21
N THR A 416 1.23 15.50 9.74
CA THR A 416 -0.11 15.77 9.23
C THR A 416 -0.19 15.59 7.71
N THR A 417 0.88 15.86 6.96
CA THR A 417 0.88 15.69 5.50
C THR A 417 0.70 14.23 5.06
N ALA A 418 1.29 13.27 5.80
CA ALA A 418 1.16 11.85 5.47
C ALA A 418 -0.29 11.34 5.60
N PRO A 419 -1.03 11.59 6.70
CA PRO A 419 -2.47 11.29 6.77
C PRO A 419 -3.31 11.99 5.70
N LEU A 420 -2.98 13.24 5.33
CA LEU A 420 -3.70 13.94 4.26
C LEU A 420 -3.52 13.25 2.89
N MET A 421 -2.32 12.72 2.61
CA MET A 421 -2.11 11.93 1.41
C MET A 421 -2.91 10.62 1.46
N ALA A 422 -2.78 9.84 2.54
CA ALA A 422 -3.47 8.56 2.66
C ALA A 422 -5.00 8.73 2.64
N LYS A 423 -5.55 9.63 3.45
CA LYS A 423 -7.01 9.77 3.64
C LYS A 423 -7.67 10.69 2.61
N GLY A 424 -6.98 11.77 2.22
CA GLY A 424 -7.51 12.68 1.20
C GLY A 424 -7.38 12.11 -0.21
N VAL A 425 -6.23 11.56 -0.57
CA VAL A 425 -6.00 11.08 -1.94
C VAL A 425 -6.41 9.62 -2.09
N GLU A 426 -5.72 8.70 -1.39
CA GLU A 426 -5.90 7.26 -1.64
C GLU A 426 -7.25 6.73 -1.16
N ASP A 427 -7.76 7.21 -0.01
CA ASP A 427 -9.03 6.76 0.58
C ASP A 427 -10.21 7.70 0.31
N THR A 428 -10.05 8.75 -0.52
CA THR A 428 -11.16 9.62 -0.91
C THR A 428 -11.13 9.92 -2.41
N ALA A 429 -10.11 10.64 -2.91
CA ALA A 429 -10.05 11.07 -4.30
C ALA A 429 -10.06 9.87 -5.28
N PHE A 430 -9.38 8.78 -4.95
CA PHE A 430 -9.35 7.57 -5.77
C PHE A 430 -10.69 6.85 -5.89
N TYR A 431 -11.64 7.12 -5.00
CA TYR A 431 -13.01 6.63 -5.08
C TYR A 431 -13.97 7.60 -5.75
N ARG A 432 -13.53 8.87 -5.95
CA ARG A 432 -14.31 9.93 -6.62
C ARG A 432 -13.90 10.15 -8.08
N TRP A 433 -12.72 9.67 -8.46
CA TRP A 433 -12.19 9.82 -9.80
C TRP A 433 -11.48 8.55 -10.23
N SER A 434 -12.03 7.87 -11.22
CA SER A 434 -11.58 6.54 -11.62
C SER A 434 -11.61 6.35 -13.15
N ARG A 435 -10.94 7.27 -13.89
CA ARG A 435 -10.79 7.14 -15.34
C ARG A 435 -10.32 5.74 -15.76
N LEU A 436 -9.33 5.20 -15.05
CA LEU A 436 -8.88 3.82 -15.15
C LEU A 436 -8.46 3.34 -13.75
N ALA A 437 -9.28 2.52 -13.13
CA ALA A 437 -9.15 2.14 -11.72
C ALA A 437 -7.86 1.37 -11.38
N SER A 438 -7.15 0.80 -12.37
CA SER A 438 -5.84 0.18 -12.15
C SER A 438 -4.74 1.17 -11.78
N LEU A 439 -4.93 2.46 -12.04
CA LEU A 439 -4.02 3.54 -11.66
C LEU A 439 -4.26 4.06 -10.24
N ASN A 440 -5.47 3.83 -9.71
CA ASN A 440 -5.87 4.26 -8.38
C ASN A 440 -5.41 3.22 -7.34
N GLU A 441 -4.11 3.17 -7.10
CA GLU A 441 -3.47 2.19 -6.22
C GLU A 441 -2.57 2.91 -5.20
N VAL A 442 -2.20 2.25 -4.11
CA VAL A 442 -1.28 2.79 -3.11
C VAL A 442 0.00 3.28 -3.78
N GLY A 443 0.34 4.55 -3.57
CA GLY A 443 1.48 5.21 -4.23
C GLY A 443 1.28 5.48 -5.72
N GLY A 444 0.08 5.19 -6.26
CA GLY A 444 -0.27 5.47 -7.65
C GLY A 444 -0.51 6.97 -7.91
N ASP A 445 -0.28 7.36 -9.15
CA ASP A 445 -0.59 8.69 -9.68
C ASP A 445 -1.48 8.54 -10.91
N PRO A 446 -2.80 8.77 -10.78
CA PRO A 446 -3.73 8.65 -11.91
C PRO A 446 -3.45 9.64 -13.05
N THR A 447 -2.64 10.67 -12.83
CA THR A 447 -2.26 11.64 -13.86
C THR A 447 -1.14 11.10 -14.76
N ARG A 448 -0.30 10.19 -14.24
CA ARG A 448 0.73 9.48 -15.00
C ARG A 448 0.14 8.21 -15.60
N PHE A 449 -0.52 8.35 -16.75
CA PHE A 449 -1.30 7.27 -17.35
C PHE A 449 -0.50 6.01 -17.71
N ALA A 450 0.70 6.17 -18.25
CA ALA A 450 1.55 5.05 -18.67
C ALA A 450 3.02 5.30 -18.39
N VAL A 451 3.82 4.23 -18.34
CA VAL A 451 5.27 4.27 -18.19
C VAL A 451 5.93 3.82 -19.50
N SER A 452 6.83 4.63 -20.02
CA SER A 452 7.60 4.23 -21.19
C SER A 452 8.62 3.14 -20.84
N ARG A 453 9.06 2.35 -21.85
CA ARG A 453 10.13 1.37 -21.65
C ARG A 453 11.44 2.03 -21.20
N SER A 454 11.75 3.22 -21.73
CA SER A 454 12.94 3.97 -21.32
C SER A 454 12.89 4.38 -19.86
N ASP A 455 11.74 4.86 -19.38
CA ASP A 455 11.56 5.28 -17.99
C ASP A 455 11.63 4.07 -17.04
N PHE A 456 10.99 2.95 -17.42
CA PHE A 456 11.09 1.69 -16.68
C PHE A 456 12.55 1.20 -16.58
N HIS A 457 13.30 1.20 -17.69
CA HIS A 457 14.71 0.79 -17.65
C HIS A 457 15.58 1.77 -16.86
N ALA A 458 15.29 3.07 -16.92
CA ALA A 458 15.95 4.09 -16.10
C ALA A 458 15.66 3.89 -14.61
N TYR A 459 14.41 3.59 -14.25
CA TYR A 459 14.03 3.21 -12.88
C TYR A 459 14.81 1.98 -12.41
N CYS A 460 14.82 0.90 -13.19
CA CYS A 460 15.54 -0.32 -12.85
C CYS A 460 17.06 -0.10 -12.68
N ALA A 461 17.68 0.70 -13.56
CA ALA A 461 19.10 1.02 -13.45
C ALA A 461 19.41 1.81 -12.16
N ARG A 462 18.55 2.76 -11.78
CA ARG A 462 18.66 3.47 -10.51
C ARG A 462 18.50 2.53 -9.33
N GLN A 463 17.47 1.69 -9.35
CA GLN A 463 17.20 0.72 -8.28
C GLN A 463 18.39 -0.23 -8.06
N ALA A 464 18.98 -0.75 -9.16
CA ALA A 464 20.14 -1.62 -9.09
C ALA A 464 21.35 -0.93 -8.45
N ARG A 465 21.55 0.35 -8.72
CA ARG A 465 22.68 1.14 -8.20
C ARG A 465 22.45 1.62 -6.77
N ASP A 466 21.28 2.22 -6.49
CA ASP A 466 21.04 2.99 -5.28
C ASP A 466 20.44 2.14 -4.16
N ARG A 467 19.55 1.20 -4.49
CA ARG A 467 18.80 0.35 -3.55
C ARG A 467 18.61 -1.09 -4.06
N PRO A 468 19.71 -1.84 -4.37
CA PRO A 468 19.60 -3.15 -5.02
C PRO A 468 18.89 -4.22 -4.21
N ALA A 469 18.68 -3.99 -2.92
CA ALA A 469 18.00 -4.88 -1.99
C ALA A 469 16.64 -4.33 -1.50
N ALA A 470 16.09 -3.27 -2.13
CA ALA A 470 14.72 -2.84 -1.88
C ALA A 470 13.72 -3.91 -2.30
N MET A 471 12.56 -3.95 -1.68
CA MET A 471 11.51 -4.91 -2.05
C MET A 471 10.82 -4.49 -3.35
N THR A 472 10.32 -5.46 -4.10
CA THR A 472 9.40 -5.24 -5.24
C THR A 472 8.15 -6.07 -5.03
N THR A 473 6.98 -5.52 -5.33
CA THR A 473 5.70 -6.20 -5.15
C THR A 473 4.74 -5.92 -6.30
N LEU A 474 3.72 -6.78 -6.45
CA LEU A 474 2.53 -6.51 -7.28
C LEU A 474 1.26 -6.49 -6.45
N SER A 475 1.23 -7.17 -5.31
CA SER A 475 0.08 -7.20 -4.40
C SER A 475 0.57 -7.19 -2.96
N THR A 476 -0.18 -6.54 -2.08
CA THR A 476 0.03 -6.52 -0.63
C THR A 476 -1.30 -6.66 0.09
N HIS A 477 -1.27 -6.64 1.41
CA HIS A 477 -2.47 -6.58 2.26
C HIS A 477 -3.19 -5.21 2.20
N ASP A 478 -2.58 -4.18 1.60
CA ASP A 478 -3.11 -2.81 1.49
C ASP A 478 -3.43 -2.40 0.05
N THR A 479 -3.03 -3.18 -0.95
CA THR A 479 -3.37 -2.85 -2.34
C THR A 479 -4.88 -2.83 -2.54
N LYS A 480 -5.36 -1.83 -3.27
CA LYS A 480 -6.79 -1.64 -3.53
C LYS A 480 -7.37 -2.70 -4.48
N ARG A 481 -6.51 -3.28 -5.31
CA ARG A 481 -6.82 -4.41 -6.21
C ARG A 481 -5.60 -5.31 -6.33
N GLN A 482 -5.83 -6.63 -6.35
CA GLN A 482 -4.75 -7.57 -6.64
C GLN A 482 -4.28 -7.47 -8.09
N GLU A 483 -3.08 -7.97 -8.33
CA GLU A 483 -2.31 -7.81 -9.58
C GLU A 483 -3.07 -8.23 -10.84
N ASP A 484 -3.85 -9.32 -10.80
CA ASP A 484 -4.54 -9.82 -11.99
C ASP A 484 -5.82 -9.02 -12.31
N VAL A 485 -6.44 -8.38 -11.32
CA VAL A 485 -7.51 -7.39 -11.54
C VAL A 485 -6.94 -6.18 -12.30
N ARG A 486 -5.78 -5.67 -11.85
CA ARG A 486 -5.12 -4.55 -12.54
C ARG A 486 -4.62 -4.94 -13.93
N ALA A 487 -4.11 -6.16 -14.11
CA ALA A 487 -3.70 -6.69 -15.41
C ALA A 487 -4.86 -6.77 -16.41
N ALA A 488 -6.05 -7.14 -15.94
CA ALA A 488 -7.26 -7.15 -16.77
C ALA A 488 -7.74 -5.73 -17.10
N LEU A 489 -7.77 -4.83 -16.13
CA LEU A 489 -8.14 -3.43 -16.33
C LEU A 489 -7.18 -2.70 -17.27
N ALA A 490 -5.90 -3.06 -17.29
CA ALA A 490 -4.91 -2.47 -18.19
C ALA A 490 -5.27 -2.68 -19.68
N VAL A 491 -5.98 -3.77 -20.01
CA VAL A 491 -6.44 -4.05 -21.38
C VAL A 491 -7.43 -3.00 -21.89
N LEU A 492 -8.18 -2.33 -21.00
CA LEU A 492 -9.13 -1.27 -21.37
C LEU A 492 -8.44 -0.11 -22.09
N ALA A 493 -7.17 0.14 -21.79
CA ALA A 493 -6.39 1.16 -22.49
C ALA A 493 -6.14 0.83 -23.97
N GLU A 494 -6.17 -0.45 -24.36
CA GLU A 494 -6.08 -0.90 -25.75
C GLU A 494 -7.44 -1.12 -26.41
N LEU A 495 -8.54 -1.19 -25.63
CA LEU A 495 -9.91 -1.49 -26.07
C LEU A 495 -10.92 -0.41 -25.61
N PRO A 496 -10.61 0.91 -25.75
CA PRO A 496 -11.50 1.95 -25.20
C PRO A 496 -12.88 2.01 -25.87
N ALA A 497 -12.99 1.66 -27.15
CA ALA A 497 -14.25 1.65 -27.88
C ALA A 497 -15.17 0.50 -27.43
N GLU A 498 -14.60 -0.70 -27.28
CA GLU A 498 -15.29 -1.89 -26.79
C GLU A 498 -15.73 -1.71 -25.35
N TRP A 499 -14.90 -1.10 -24.52
CA TRP A 499 -15.23 -0.74 -23.14
C TRP A 499 -16.37 0.28 -23.09
N SER A 500 -16.32 1.35 -23.89
CA SER A 500 -17.36 2.35 -23.96
C SER A 500 -18.71 1.75 -24.34
N ALA A 501 -18.73 0.88 -25.36
CA ALA A 501 -19.95 0.20 -25.79
C ALA A 501 -20.53 -0.70 -24.69
N ALA A 502 -19.67 -1.47 -24.02
CA ALA A 502 -20.06 -2.40 -22.97
C ALA A 502 -20.63 -1.67 -21.74
N VAL A 503 -19.88 -0.72 -21.19
CA VAL A 503 -20.31 0.01 -19.98
C VAL A 503 -21.60 0.81 -20.21
N THR A 504 -21.76 1.39 -21.40
CA THR A 504 -22.98 2.11 -21.78
C THR A 504 -24.19 1.16 -21.85
N ALA A 505 -24.01 -0.03 -22.43
CA ALA A 505 -25.08 -1.02 -22.52
C ALA A 505 -25.50 -1.53 -21.12
N TRP A 506 -24.55 -1.87 -20.27
CA TRP A 506 -24.83 -2.34 -18.91
C TRP A 506 -25.48 -1.26 -18.06
N SER A 507 -24.98 -0.03 -18.11
CA SER A 507 -25.58 1.11 -17.39
C SER A 507 -27.03 1.38 -17.83
N ARG A 508 -27.30 1.33 -19.15
CA ARG A 508 -28.66 1.47 -19.67
C ARG A 508 -29.57 0.37 -19.14
N ARG A 509 -29.12 -0.90 -19.19
CA ARG A 509 -29.91 -2.04 -18.69
C ARG A 509 -30.17 -1.93 -17.19
N ALA A 510 -29.17 -1.58 -16.40
CA ALA A 510 -29.34 -1.37 -14.96
C ALA A 510 -30.36 -0.26 -14.66
N ARG A 511 -30.38 0.82 -15.46
CA ARG A 511 -31.38 1.91 -15.35
C ARG A 511 -32.81 1.47 -15.59
N GLU A 512 -33.02 0.47 -16.44
CA GLU A 512 -34.36 -0.10 -16.71
C GLU A 512 -34.86 -0.94 -15.52
N LEU A 513 -33.94 -1.54 -14.76
CA LEU A 513 -34.27 -2.49 -13.70
C LEU A 513 -34.36 -1.85 -12.31
N THR A 514 -33.59 -0.81 -12.04
CA THR A 514 -33.60 -0.09 -10.76
C THR A 514 -33.58 1.42 -10.97
N PRO A 515 -34.56 2.17 -10.43
CA PRO A 515 -34.54 3.63 -10.45
C PRO A 515 -33.53 4.23 -9.48
N ALA A 516 -33.21 3.49 -8.43
CA ALA A 516 -32.20 3.87 -7.42
C ALA A 516 -30.80 3.61 -7.97
N ARG A 517 -29.93 4.61 -7.90
CA ARG A 517 -28.63 4.56 -8.57
C ARG A 517 -27.52 5.10 -7.70
N PRO A 518 -26.31 4.53 -7.84
CA PRO A 518 -25.09 5.18 -7.36
C PRO A 518 -24.88 6.55 -8.03
N GLU A 519 -24.06 7.40 -7.40
CA GLU A 519 -23.48 8.53 -8.13
C GLU A 519 -22.71 8.02 -9.36
N PRO A 520 -22.67 8.77 -10.48
CA PRO A 520 -22.09 8.29 -11.73
C PRO A 520 -20.63 7.82 -11.63
N ASP A 521 -19.82 8.48 -10.78
CA ASP A 521 -18.42 8.09 -10.53
C ASP A 521 -18.33 6.71 -9.87
N LEU A 522 -19.18 6.46 -8.88
CA LEU A 522 -19.27 5.18 -8.20
C LEU A 522 -19.82 4.10 -9.13
N GLU A 523 -20.84 4.41 -9.93
CA GLU A 523 -21.36 3.48 -10.93
C GLU A 523 -20.26 3.04 -11.90
N TYR A 524 -19.51 3.99 -12.43
CA TYR A 524 -18.39 3.71 -13.36
C TYR A 524 -17.29 2.86 -12.72
N LEU A 525 -16.95 3.14 -11.45
CA LEU A 525 -16.01 2.35 -10.68
C LEU A 525 -16.49 0.91 -10.44
N LEU A 526 -17.79 0.72 -10.16
CA LEU A 526 -18.37 -0.62 -9.97
C LEU A 526 -18.35 -1.44 -11.26
N TRP A 527 -18.59 -0.82 -12.43
CA TRP A 527 -18.47 -1.49 -13.73
C TRP A 527 -17.05 -1.91 -14.04
N GLN A 528 -16.04 -1.07 -13.77
CA GLN A 528 -14.63 -1.47 -13.88
C GLN A 528 -14.28 -2.61 -12.92
N THR A 529 -14.79 -2.55 -11.70
CA THR A 529 -14.56 -3.61 -10.69
C THR A 529 -15.10 -4.95 -11.16
N LEU A 530 -16.31 -4.97 -11.69
CA LEU A 530 -16.91 -6.17 -12.29
C LEU A 530 -16.11 -6.69 -13.49
N ALA A 531 -15.73 -5.80 -14.41
CA ALA A 531 -14.96 -6.19 -15.60
C ALA A 531 -13.56 -6.74 -15.24
N GLY A 532 -12.87 -6.14 -14.26
CA GLY A 532 -11.52 -6.55 -13.86
C GLY A 532 -11.47 -7.80 -12.98
N ALA A 533 -12.49 -8.03 -12.15
CA ALA A 533 -12.54 -9.14 -11.19
C ALA A 533 -13.51 -10.28 -11.60
N TRP A 534 -14.06 -10.26 -12.81
CA TRP A 534 -15.03 -11.25 -13.25
C TRP A 534 -14.49 -12.69 -13.26
N PRO A 535 -15.26 -13.71 -12.78
CA PRO A 535 -16.57 -13.57 -12.10
C PRO A 535 -16.40 -13.10 -10.65
N LEU A 536 -17.21 -12.11 -10.24
CA LEU A 536 -17.22 -11.59 -8.88
C LEU A 536 -18.57 -11.91 -8.21
N PRO A 537 -18.59 -12.68 -7.11
CA PRO A 537 -19.81 -13.00 -6.36
C PRO A 537 -20.52 -11.74 -5.85
N ALA A 538 -21.85 -11.78 -5.81
CA ALA A 538 -22.68 -10.63 -5.46
C ALA A 538 -22.44 -10.11 -4.03
N ASP A 539 -22.16 -10.98 -3.09
CA ASP A 539 -21.81 -10.64 -1.71
C ASP A 539 -20.50 -9.84 -1.63
N ARG A 540 -19.48 -10.28 -2.37
CA ARG A 540 -18.20 -9.55 -2.46
C ARG A 540 -18.35 -8.19 -3.14
N LEU A 541 -19.15 -8.11 -4.21
CA LEU A 541 -19.45 -6.82 -4.85
C LEU A 541 -20.17 -5.88 -3.89
N ALA A 542 -21.12 -6.39 -3.10
CA ALA A 542 -21.86 -5.60 -2.11
C ALA A 542 -20.95 -5.08 -0.99
N GLU A 543 -20.01 -5.90 -0.50
CA GLU A 543 -19.00 -5.49 0.49
C GLU A 543 -18.10 -4.39 -0.08
N TYR A 544 -17.59 -4.58 -1.30
CA TYR A 544 -16.79 -3.58 -1.99
C TYR A 544 -17.55 -2.27 -2.24
N ALA A 545 -18.79 -2.36 -2.72
CA ALA A 545 -19.63 -1.19 -2.97
C ALA A 545 -19.86 -0.38 -1.68
N ARG A 546 -20.15 -1.07 -0.56
CA ARG A 546 -20.28 -0.41 0.75
C ARG A 546 -19.02 0.33 1.16
N LYS A 547 -17.84 -0.30 0.99
CA LYS A 547 -16.57 0.38 1.26
C LYS A 547 -16.36 1.55 0.32
N ALA A 548 -16.52 1.36 -0.99
CA ALA A 548 -16.27 2.39 -2.00
C ALA A 548 -17.13 3.65 -1.79
N MET A 549 -18.44 3.49 -1.52
CA MET A 549 -19.32 4.65 -1.29
C MET A 549 -19.01 5.39 0.02
N ARG A 550 -18.61 4.65 1.07
CA ARG A 550 -18.23 5.27 2.36
C ARG A 550 -16.87 5.97 2.29
N GLU A 551 -15.92 5.44 1.52
CA GLU A 551 -14.63 6.10 1.27
C GLU A 551 -14.77 7.29 0.32
N ALA A 552 -15.65 7.23 -0.66
CA ALA A 552 -15.95 8.37 -1.52
C ALA A 552 -16.52 9.57 -0.74
N LYS A 553 -17.22 9.36 0.37
CA LYS A 553 -17.76 10.39 1.27
C LYS A 553 -18.67 11.44 0.58
N THR A 554 -19.23 11.11 -0.58
CA THR A 554 -20.10 12.03 -1.34
C THR A 554 -21.49 12.14 -0.74
N ARG A 555 -22.09 11.03 -0.33
CA ARG A 555 -23.44 10.95 0.22
C ARG A 555 -23.49 10.22 1.57
N THR A 556 -22.60 9.29 1.78
CA THR A 556 -22.50 8.46 2.99
C THR A 556 -21.03 8.35 3.41
N SER A 557 -20.77 8.11 4.68
CA SER A 557 -19.41 7.87 5.19
C SER A 557 -19.43 6.85 6.33
N TRP A 558 -18.26 6.47 6.83
CA TRP A 558 -18.15 5.61 8.02
C TRP A 558 -18.74 6.23 9.28
N THR A 559 -18.68 7.56 9.37
CA THR A 559 -19.08 8.34 10.56
C THR A 559 -20.44 9.03 10.41
N ASP A 560 -20.96 9.11 9.18
CA ASP A 560 -22.26 9.73 8.87
C ASP A 560 -22.95 8.92 7.77
N PRO A 561 -23.45 7.71 8.10
CA PRO A 561 -24.06 6.83 7.13
C PRO A 561 -25.44 7.34 6.68
N ASP A 562 -25.69 7.29 5.36
CA ASP A 562 -27.02 7.47 4.76
C ASP A 562 -27.61 6.10 4.39
N PRO A 563 -28.47 5.51 5.26
CA PRO A 563 -28.97 4.15 5.03
C PRO A 563 -29.85 4.03 3.77
N GLU A 564 -30.49 5.11 3.32
CA GLU A 564 -31.33 5.10 2.13
C GLU A 564 -30.45 5.04 0.87
N TYR A 565 -29.42 5.87 0.82
CA TYR A 565 -28.45 5.85 -0.26
C TYR A 565 -27.69 4.52 -0.31
N GLU A 566 -27.20 4.03 0.83
CA GLU A 566 -26.48 2.75 0.89
C GLU A 566 -27.33 1.59 0.37
N ARG A 567 -28.62 1.55 0.76
CA ARG A 567 -29.56 0.55 0.25
C ARG A 567 -29.72 0.63 -1.26
N ALA A 568 -29.81 1.84 -1.82
CA ALA A 568 -29.95 2.06 -3.26
C ALA A 568 -28.70 1.56 -4.03
N VAL A 569 -27.51 1.84 -3.53
CA VAL A 569 -26.25 1.35 -4.11
C VAL A 569 -26.15 -0.18 -4.05
N LEU A 570 -26.53 -0.78 -2.91
CA LEU A 570 -26.50 -2.23 -2.75
C LEU A 570 -27.54 -2.95 -3.63
N GLU A 571 -28.72 -2.34 -3.84
CA GLU A 571 -29.72 -2.83 -4.79
C GLU A 571 -29.18 -2.79 -6.23
N PHE A 572 -28.54 -1.69 -6.62
CA PHE A 572 -27.85 -1.60 -7.90
C PHE A 572 -26.78 -2.68 -8.06
N ALA A 573 -25.92 -2.88 -7.05
CA ALA A 573 -24.89 -3.91 -7.08
C ALA A 573 -25.47 -5.33 -7.22
N ALA A 574 -26.58 -5.61 -6.54
CA ALA A 574 -27.29 -6.89 -6.67
C ALA A 574 -27.84 -7.10 -8.09
N VAL A 575 -28.45 -6.09 -8.70
CA VAL A 575 -28.91 -6.13 -10.10
C VAL A 575 -27.75 -6.34 -11.06
N ALA A 576 -26.65 -5.58 -10.90
CA ALA A 576 -25.47 -5.69 -11.74
C ALA A 576 -24.80 -7.08 -11.70
N ALA A 577 -24.86 -7.75 -10.55
CA ALA A 577 -24.28 -9.08 -10.36
C ALA A 577 -25.22 -10.23 -10.74
N SER A 578 -26.53 -10.00 -10.94
CA SER A 578 -27.51 -11.08 -11.08
C SER A 578 -28.41 -11.01 -12.31
N ASP A 579 -28.56 -9.81 -12.95
CA ASP A 579 -29.39 -9.71 -14.17
C ASP A 579 -28.78 -10.56 -15.30
N PRO A 580 -29.57 -11.44 -15.96
CA PRO A 580 -29.04 -12.35 -16.97
C PRO A 580 -28.43 -11.65 -18.19
N GLU A 581 -28.92 -10.49 -18.59
CA GLU A 581 -28.39 -9.75 -19.73
C GLU A 581 -27.08 -9.06 -19.40
N ILE A 582 -26.99 -8.44 -18.21
CA ILE A 582 -25.76 -7.82 -17.71
C ILE A 582 -24.67 -8.88 -17.51
N THR A 583 -24.99 -9.97 -16.84
CA THR A 583 -24.01 -11.04 -16.56
C THR A 583 -23.53 -11.75 -17.82
N ALA A 584 -24.40 -11.95 -18.82
CA ALA A 584 -24.01 -12.45 -20.13
C ALA A 584 -23.09 -11.45 -20.86
N GLY A 585 -23.39 -10.16 -20.78
CA GLY A 585 -22.52 -9.10 -21.32
C GLY A 585 -21.17 -9.03 -20.65
N LEU A 586 -21.11 -9.12 -19.31
CA LEU A 586 -19.87 -9.17 -18.53
C LEU A 586 -19.05 -10.42 -18.88
N ALA A 587 -19.69 -11.58 -19.01
CA ALA A 587 -19.00 -12.81 -19.40
C ALA A 587 -18.39 -12.70 -20.81
N ALA A 588 -19.15 -12.19 -21.78
CA ALA A 588 -18.64 -11.98 -23.13
C ALA A 588 -17.49 -10.96 -23.18
N PHE A 589 -17.57 -9.89 -22.40
CA PHE A 589 -16.48 -8.91 -22.29
C PHE A 589 -15.25 -9.51 -21.61
N ALA A 590 -15.44 -10.30 -20.57
CA ALA A 590 -14.35 -11.01 -19.90
C ALA A 590 -13.65 -12.01 -20.84
N GLU A 591 -14.40 -12.72 -21.69
CA GLU A 591 -13.84 -13.61 -22.73
C GLU A 591 -13.01 -12.81 -23.76
N LEU A 592 -13.44 -11.62 -24.14
CA LEU A 592 -12.69 -10.72 -25.01
C LEU A 592 -11.37 -10.27 -24.36
N VAL A 593 -11.41 -9.92 -23.09
CA VAL A 593 -10.25 -9.39 -22.32
C VAL A 593 -9.28 -10.49 -21.90
N ALA A 594 -9.76 -11.69 -21.60
CA ALA A 594 -8.98 -12.78 -20.96
C ALA A 594 -7.66 -13.13 -21.67
N PRO A 595 -7.57 -13.30 -23.01
CA PRO A 595 -6.31 -13.62 -23.67
C PRO A 595 -5.26 -12.51 -23.52
N HIS A 596 -5.69 -11.27 -23.46
CA HIS A 596 -4.84 -10.09 -23.31
C HIS A 596 -4.44 -9.88 -21.85
N ALA A 597 -5.39 -10.06 -20.92
CA ALA A 597 -5.13 -10.02 -19.48
C ALA A 597 -4.11 -11.11 -19.06
N ARG A 598 -4.19 -12.32 -19.66
CA ARG A 598 -3.17 -13.37 -19.47
C ARG A 598 -1.77 -12.87 -19.83
N VAL A 599 -1.61 -12.17 -20.95
CA VAL A 599 -0.32 -11.60 -21.36
C VAL A 599 0.20 -10.62 -20.34
N ASN A 600 -0.64 -9.69 -19.89
CA ASN A 600 -0.27 -8.70 -18.89
C ASN A 600 0.07 -9.33 -17.55
N ALA A 601 -0.74 -10.28 -17.05
CA ALA A 601 -0.54 -10.96 -15.78
C ALA A 601 0.81 -11.71 -15.72
N LEU A 602 1.12 -12.50 -16.75
CA LEU A 602 2.39 -13.23 -16.82
C LEU A 602 3.57 -12.28 -17.05
N GLY A 603 3.38 -11.24 -17.87
CA GLY A 603 4.40 -10.23 -18.14
C GLY A 603 4.78 -9.44 -16.89
N GLN A 604 3.80 -8.88 -16.17
CA GLN A 604 4.00 -8.17 -14.92
C GLN A 604 4.67 -9.06 -13.87
N LYS A 605 4.22 -10.32 -13.73
CA LYS A 605 4.81 -11.27 -12.79
C LYS A 605 6.28 -11.57 -13.12
N LEU A 606 6.63 -11.87 -14.35
CA LEU A 606 8.02 -12.11 -14.73
C LEU A 606 8.89 -10.86 -14.52
N VAL A 607 8.40 -9.69 -14.92
CA VAL A 607 9.13 -8.41 -14.75
C VAL A 607 9.39 -8.15 -13.27
N GLN A 608 8.38 -8.26 -12.39
CA GLN A 608 8.53 -8.10 -10.94
C GLN A 608 9.58 -9.06 -10.37
N LEU A 609 9.51 -10.32 -10.74
CA LEU A 609 10.40 -11.35 -10.21
C LEU A 609 11.83 -11.24 -10.74
N ALA A 610 12.05 -10.62 -11.91
CA ALA A 610 13.36 -10.56 -12.55
C ALA A 610 14.06 -9.19 -12.39
N MET A 611 13.33 -8.09 -12.16
CA MET A 611 13.90 -6.75 -12.03
C MET A 611 14.82 -6.60 -10.81
N PRO A 612 15.58 -5.49 -10.69
CA PRO A 612 16.36 -5.18 -9.48
C PRO A 612 15.49 -5.08 -8.23
N GLY A 613 15.96 -5.69 -7.15
CA GLY A 613 15.27 -5.74 -5.87
C GLY A 613 14.99 -7.16 -5.39
N VAL A 614 14.29 -7.25 -4.26
CA VAL A 614 13.85 -8.48 -3.60
C VAL A 614 12.36 -8.65 -3.88
N PRO A 615 11.94 -9.59 -4.73
CA PRO A 615 10.53 -9.79 -5.01
C PRO A 615 9.80 -10.37 -3.81
N ASP A 616 8.68 -9.73 -3.46
CA ASP A 616 7.69 -10.27 -2.53
C ASP A 616 6.53 -10.90 -3.29
N VAL A 617 6.11 -12.07 -2.86
CA VAL A 617 4.87 -12.70 -3.28
C VAL A 617 3.89 -12.64 -2.13
N TYR A 618 2.83 -11.87 -2.30
CA TYR A 618 1.75 -11.83 -1.32
C TYR A 618 0.99 -13.16 -1.35
N GLN A 619 0.58 -13.64 -0.17
CA GLN A 619 -0.11 -14.94 -0.02
C GLN A 619 -1.21 -15.16 -1.08
N GLY A 620 -1.10 -16.25 -1.79
CA GLY A 620 -2.06 -16.64 -2.84
C GLY A 620 -1.78 -16.06 -4.23
N CYS A 621 -0.93 -15.02 -4.36
CA CYS A 621 -0.66 -14.34 -5.64
C CYS A 621 0.36 -15.05 -6.54
N GLU A 622 0.85 -16.22 -6.15
CA GLU A 622 1.54 -17.16 -7.05
C GLU A 622 0.59 -17.82 -8.05
N LEU A 623 -0.72 -17.82 -7.76
CA LEU A 623 -1.79 -18.09 -8.70
C LEU A 623 -2.53 -16.80 -9.07
N THR A 624 -3.59 -16.89 -9.86
CA THR A 624 -4.44 -15.75 -10.21
C THR A 624 -5.11 -15.15 -8.97
N GLY A 625 -4.82 -13.89 -8.68
CA GLY A 625 -5.39 -13.14 -7.57
C GLY A 625 -6.42 -12.12 -8.06
N ARG A 626 -7.69 -12.31 -7.66
CA ARG A 626 -8.82 -11.42 -8.02
C ARG A 626 -9.48 -10.81 -6.79
N ALA A 627 -8.71 -10.56 -5.74
CA ALA A 627 -9.22 -9.85 -4.58
C ALA A 627 -9.18 -8.33 -4.80
N LEU A 628 -10.06 -7.67 -4.10
CA LEU A 628 -10.20 -6.22 -4.04
C LEU A 628 -9.51 -5.69 -2.78
N VAL A 629 -9.83 -4.48 -2.38
CA VAL A 629 -9.27 -3.85 -1.17
C VAL A 629 -9.64 -4.63 0.10
N ASP A 630 -8.88 -4.43 1.18
CA ASP A 630 -9.17 -5.04 2.48
C ASP A 630 -10.66 -4.86 2.92
N PRO A 631 -11.27 -5.84 3.55
CA PRO A 631 -10.71 -7.12 4.02
C PRO A 631 -10.66 -8.23 2.96
N ASP A 632 -11.14 -8.01 1.72
CA ASP A 632 -11.26 -9.03 0.67
C ASP A 632 -9.89 -9.64 0.31
N ASN A 633 -8.81 -8.85 0.26
CA ASN A 633 -7.45 -9.32 -0.02
C ASN A 633 -6.80 -10.11 1.14
N ARG A 634 -7.47 -10.23 2.30
CA ARG A 634 -7.00 -10.99 3.47
C ARG A 634 -7.78 -12.30 3.68
N ARG A 635 -8.53 -12.76 2.68
CA ARG A 635 -9.29 -14.02 2.71
C ARG A 635 -8.36 -15.24 2.82
N PRO A 636 -8.87 -16.37 3.36
CA PRO A 636 -8.11 -17.62 3.43
C PRO A 636 -7.61 -18.07 2.06
N VAL A 637 -6.39 -18.63 2.05
CA VAL A 637 -5.74 -19.19 0.86
C VAL A 637 -5.83 -20.70 0.91
N ASP A 638 -6.28 -21.33 -0.19
CA ASP A 638 -6.27 -22.79 -0.34
C ASP A 638 -4.86 -23.27 -0.71
N TYR A 639 -4.05 -23.56 0.31
CA TYR A 639 -2.68 -24.04 0.13
C TYR A 639 -2.61 -25.49 -0.32
N GLU A 640 -3.65 -26.31 -0.07
CA GLU A 640 -3.65 -27.69 -0.52
C GLU A 640 -3.74 -27.78 -2.05
N HIS A 641 -4.64 -27.00 -2.64
CA HIS A 641 -4.72 -26.88 -4.10
C HIS A 641 -3.36 -26.44 -4.71
N ARG A 642 -2.70 -25.47 -4.09
CA ARG A 642 -1.39 -24.97 -4.54
C ARG A 642 -0.28 -26.00 -4.47
N ARG A 643 -0.25 -26.81 -3.41
CA ARG A 643 0.69 -27.94 -3.27
C ARG A 643 0.51 -28.95 -4.39
N GLN A 644 -0.74 -29.29 -4.73
CA GLN A 644 -1.06 -30.21 -5.82
C GLN A 644 -0.58 -29.67 -7.17
N LEU A 645 -0.82 -28.39 -7.46
CA LEU A 645 -0.35 -27.77 -8.69
C LEU A 645 1.18 -27.73 -8.76
N LEU A 646 1.85 -27.40 -7.67
CA LEU A 646 3.31 -27.39 -7.60
C LEU A 646 3.89 -28.80 -7.84
N ALA A 647 3.32 -29.82 -7.22
CA ALA A 647 3.75 -31.21 -7.40
C ALA A 647 3.62 -31.66 -8.86
N ARG A 648 2.55 -31.29 -9.56
CA ARG A 648 2.35 -31.57 -10.99
C ARG A 648 3.41 -30.88 -11.87
N LEU A 649 3.69 -29.59 -11.61
CA LEU A 649 4.74 -28.87 -12.32
C LEU A 649 6.13 -29.45 -12.07
N ASP A 650 6.40 -29.91 -10.85
CA ASP A 650 7.66 -30.56 -10.48
C ASP A 650 7.79 -31.97 -11.10
N ALA A 651 6.68 -32.66 -11.34
CA ALA A 651 6.64 -33.89 -12.13
C ALA A 651 6.85 -33.67 -13.64
N GLY A 652 6.96 -32.41 -14.08
CA GLY A 652 7.19 -32.06 -15.49
C GLY A 652 5.93 -31.98 -16.34
N GLU A 653 4.73 -31.96 -15.72
CA GLU A 653 3.49 -31.75 -16.47
C GLU A 653 3.45 -30.31 -17.01
N PRO A 654 3.05 -30.11 -18.27
CA PRO A 654 2.90 -28.77 -18.83
C PRO A 654 1.73 -28.03 -18.16
N PRO A 655 1.82 -26.68 -18.01
CA PRO A 655 0.72 -25.89 -17.48
C PRO A 655 -0.48 -25.93 -18.44
N ARG A 656 -1.69 -25.98 -17.91
CA ARG A 656 -2.97 -26.08 -18.64
C ARG A 656 -3.88 -24.86 -18.42
N THR A 657 -3.65 -24.13 -17.34
CA THR A 657 -4.45 -22.96 -16.94
C THR A 657 -3.55 -21.77 -16.64
N LEU A 658 -4.12 -20.58 -16.59
CA LEU A 658 -3.39 -19.36 -16.21
C LEU A 658 -2.77 -19.48 -14.81
N ASP A 659 -3.46 -20.14 -13.87
CA ASP A 659 -2.93 -20.40 -12.52
C ASP A 659 -1.63 -21.22 -12.57
N GLU A 660 -1.62 -22.27 -13.37
CA GLU A 660 -0.45 -23.13 -13.54
C GLU A 660 0.69 -22.42 -14.29
N GLU A 661 0.36 -21.57 -15.28
CA GLU A 661 1.34 -20.74 -15.99
C GLU A 661 1.98 -19.71 -15.07
N LYS A 662 1.17 -19.03 -14.26
CA LYS A 662 1.66 -18.02 -13.31
C LYS A 662 2.50 -18.67 -12.19
N LEU A 663 2.07 -19.84 -11.69
CA LEU A 663 2.85 -20.63 -10.75
C LEU A 663 4.19 -21.07 -11.36
N LEU A 664 4.21 -21.52 -12.62
CA LEU A 664 5.43 -21.90 -13.34
C LEU A 664 6.41 -20.72 -13.43
N VAL A 665 5.93 -19.55 -13.84
CA VAL A 665 6.75 -18.31 -13.92
C VAL A 665 7.32 -17.98 -12.54
N THR A 666 6.49 -18.02 -11.50
CA THR A 666 6.90 -17.75 -10.12
C THR A 666 7.98 -18.71 -9.65
N VAL A 667 7.71 -20.01 -9.73
CA VAL A 667 8.60 -21.06 -9.23
C VAL A 667 9.94 -21.07 -9.97
N ARG A 668 9.92 -21.02 -11.31
CA ARG A 668 11.16 -21.07 -12.10
C ARG A 668 12.05 -19.85 -11.84
N THR A 669 11.46 -18.66 -11.73
CA THR A 669 12.20 -17.43 -11.46
C THR A 669 12.72 -17.39 -10.03
N MET A 670 11.88 -17.69 -9.03
CA MET A 670 12.30 -17.70 -7.61
C MET A 670 13.39 -18.74 -7.34
N ARG A 671 13.27 -19.95 -7.91
CA ARG A 671 14.31 -20.98 -7.81
C ARG A 671 15.61 -20.57 -8.50
N LEU A 672 15.56 -19.86 -9.63
CA LEU A 672 16.75 -19.30 -10.27
C LEU A 672 17.42 -18.27 -9.39
N ARG A 673 16.66 -17.32 -8.83
CA ARG A 673 17.16 -16.31 -7.89
C ARG A 673 17.85 -16.94 -6.68
N ARG A 674 17.27 -17.99 -6.12
CA ARG A 674 17.85 -18.70 -4.97
C ARG A 674 19.16 -19.43 -5.33
N ARG A 675 19.25 -20.01 -6.54
CA ARG A 675 20.46 -20.71 -7.02
C ARG A 675 21.56 -19.77 -7.48
N ARG A 676 21.20 -18.61 -8.04
CA ARG A 676 22.10 -17.64 -8.65
C ARG A 676 21.81 -16.22 -8.15
N PRO A 677 21.94 -15.98 -6.83
CA PRO A 677 21.71 -14.65 -6.26
C PRO A 677 22.65 -13.60 -6.83
N ASP A 678 23.85 -13.99 -7.22
CA ASP A 678 24.84 -13.15 -7.89
C ASP A 678 24.31 -12.51 -9.18
N TRP A 679 23.51 -13.23 -9.96
CA TRP A 679 22.94 -12.70 -11.20
C TRP A 679 21.94 -11.57 -10.97
N PHE A 680 21.13 -11.68 -9.92
CA PHE A 680 20.09 -10.68 -9.61
C PHE A 680 20.62 -9.49 -8.79
N ARG A 681 21.90 -9.55 -8.36
CA ARG A 681 22.65 -8.41 -7.81
C ARG A 681 23.46 -7.65 -8.87
N ALA A 682 23.57 -8.19 -10.07
CA ALA A 682 24.25 -7.55 -11.20
C ALA A 682 23.46 -6.32 -11.70
N ASP A 683 24.09 -5.52 -12.55
CA ASP A 683 23.45 -4.36 -13.18
C ASP A 683 22.22 -4.76 -14.02
N HIS A 684 21.36 -3.80 -14.26
CA HIS A 684 20.22 -3.93 -15.17
C HIS A 684 20.60 -3.46 -16.56
N GLU A 685 20.58 -4.36 -17.51
CA GLU A 685 20.93 -4.08 -18.90
C GLU A 685 19.70 -4.27 -19.80
N PRO A 686 19.16 -3.21 -20.42
CA PRO A 686 18.10 -3.35 -21.43
C PRO A 686 18.56 -4.21 -22.62
N VAL A 687 17.68 -5.08 -23.12
CA VAL A 687 17.92 -5.82 -24.37
C VAL A 687 17.10 -5.16 -25.46
N PRO A 688 17.76 -4.52 -26.44
CA PRO A 688 17.08 -3.85 -27.55
C PRO A 688 16.33 -4.83 -28.44
N ALA A 689 15.22 -4.35 -29.03
CA ALA A 689 14.47 -5.08 -30.05
C ALA A 689 14.29 -4.21 -31.29
N ARG A 690 14.24 -4.85 -32.49
CA ARG A 690 13.90 -4.22 -33.77
C ARG A 690 12.65 -4.88 -34.35
N GLY A 691 11.82 -4.14 -35.08
CA GLY A 691 10.50 -4.59 -35.57
C GLY A 691 9.38 -4.11 -34.65
N ALA A 692 8.52 -4.99 -34.17
CA ALA A 692 7.44 -4.71 -33.24
C ALA A 692 7.97 -4.40 -31.79
N SER A 693 9.00 -3.56 -31.72
CA SER A 693 9.76 -3.30 -30.48
C SER A 693 8.92 -2.68 -29.37
N SER A 694 7.84 -1.95 -29.68
CA SER A 694 6.92 -1.38 -28.69
C SER A 694 6.15 -2.43 -27.89
N HIS A 695 6.07 -3.65 -28.39
CA HIS A 695 5.31 -4.76 -27.83
C HIS A 695 6.14 -5.73 -26.99
N VAL A 696 7.43 -5.48 -26.81
CA VAL A 696 8.32 -6.31 -25.98
C VAL A 696 9.09 -5.47 -24.99
N VAL A 697 9.22 -5.98 -23.77
CA VAL A 697 10.20 -5.53 -22.79
C VAL A 697 11.16 -6.68 -22.50
N ALA A 698 12.46 -6.41 -22.63
CA ALA A 698 13.50 -7.40 -22.39
C ALA A 698 14.70 -6.76 -21.70
N PHE A 699 15.26 -7.48 -20.74
CA PHE A 699 16.43 -7.03 -19.98
C PHE A 699 17.23 -8.19 -19.42
N ARG A 700 18.53 -7.95 -19.26
CA ARG A 700 19.51 -8.89 -18.71
C ARG A 700 19.77 -8.60 -17.22
N ARG A 701 19.90 -9.67 -16.44
CA ARG A 701 20.40 -9.67 -15.07
C ARG A 701 21.47 -10.77 -14.95
N GLY A 702 22.74 -10.37 -15.01
CA GLY A 702 23.85 -11.34 -15.02
C GLY A 702 23.69 -12.34 -16.16
N GLY A 703 23.57 -13.63 -15.87
CA GLY A 703 23.38 -14.70 -16.86
C GLY A 703 21.95 -14.98 -17.29
N ALA A 704 20.97 -14.24 -16.80
CA ALA A 704 19.55 -14.41 -17.14
C ALA A 704 19.02 -13.26 -17.97
N ILE A 705 18.07 -13.54 -18.86
CA ILE A 705 17.32 -12.53 -19.62
C ILE A 705 15.82 -12.79 -19.42
N ALA A 706 15.12 -11.78 -18.93
CA ALA A 706 13.66 -11.77 -18.90
C ALA A 706 13.12 -11.11 -20.18
N VAL A 707 12.14 -11.75 -20.80
CA VAL A 707 11.44 -11.23 -21.98
C VAL A 707 9.94 -11.33 -21.74
N ALA A 708 9.22 -10.22 -21.90
CA ALA A 708 7.77 -10.18 -21.71
C ALA A 708 7.10 -9.43 -22.88
N THR A 709 5.98 -9.97 -23.34
CA THR A 709 5.06 -9.27 -24.25
C THR A 709 4.30 -8.20 -23.48
N ARG A 710 4.10 -7.05 -24.08
CA ARG A 710 3.23 -5.97 -23.63
C ARG A 710 2.34 -5.48 -24.76
N LEU A 711 1.23 -4.81 -24.43
CA LEU A 711 0.26 -4.26 -25.39
C LEU A 711 -0.19 -5.33 -26.42
N PRO A 712 -0.80 -6.43 -25.95
CA PRO A 712 -1.09 -7.58 -26.79
C PRO A 712 -2.15 -7.33 -27.85
N VAL A 713 -3.10 -6.41 -27.64
CA VAL A 713 -4.11 -6.04 -28.63
C VAL A 713 -3.45 -5.30 -29.79
N GLY A 714 -2.59 -4.34 -29.50
CA GLY A 714 -1.80 -3.62 -30.51
C GLY A 714 -0.92 -4.55 -31.32
N LEU A 715 -0.25 -5.51 -30.65
CA LEU A 715 0.56 -6.54 -31.33
C LEU A 715 -0.28 -7.38 -32.32
N ALA A 716 -1.47 -7.82 -31.89
CA ALA A 716 -2.38 -8.58 -32.75
C ALA A 716 -2.84 -7.75 -33.97
N ARG A 717 -3.16 -6.46 -33.77
CA ARG A 717 -3.59 -5.54 -34.84
C ARG A 717 -2.53 -5.33 -35.91
N ILE A 718 -1.23 -5.38 -35.58
CA ILE A 718 -0.12 -5.27 -36.55
C ILE A 718 0.28 -6.62 -37.17
N GLY A 719 -0.44 -7.72 -36.88
CA GLY A 719 -0.17 -9.05 -37.43
C GLY A 719 0.88 -9.86 -36.66
N GLY A 720 1.13 -9.52 -35.37
CA GLY A 720 2.04 -10.26 -34.52
C GLY A 720 3.51 -9.81 -34.65
N TRP A 721 4.43 -10.71 -34.33
CA TRP A 721 5.85 -10.40 -34.19
C TRP A 721 6.58 -10.12 -35.52
N GLY A 722 6.10 -10.63 -36.69
CA GLY A 722 6.76 -10.50 -37.99
C GLY A 722 8.25 -10.83 -37.91
N ASP A 723 9.09 -9.96 -38.43
CA ASP A 723 10.56 -10.09 -38.46
C ASP A 723 11.23 -9.51 -37.19
N THR A 724 10.51 -9.36 -36.11
CA THR A 724 11.06 -8.81 -34.86
C THR A 724 12.22 -9.67 -34.36
N VAL A 725 13.30 -9.01 -33.94
CA VAL A 725 14.50 -9.64 -33.38
C VAL A 725 14.90 -8.95 -32.08
N LEU A 726 15.46 -9.72 -31.17
CA LEU A 726 16.14 -9.23 -29.97
C LEU A 726 17.65 -9.14 -30.22
N ASP A 727 18.28 -8.09 -29.74
CA ASP A 727 19.73 -7.93 -29.85
C ASP A 727 20.40 -8.73 -28.71
N LEU A 728 20.56 -10.05 -28.96
CA LEU A 728 21.13 -11.00 -28.03
C LEU A 728 22.46 -11.53 -28.55
N ALA A 729 23.52 -11.30 -27.78
CA ALA A 729 24.82 -11.92 -28.02
C ALA A 729 24.82 -13.32 -27.39
N GLY A 730 25.36 -14.32 -28.11
CA GLY A 730 25.48 -15.69 -27.60
C GLY A 730 24.97 -16.74 -28.59
N PRO A 731 25.52 -17.96 -28.60
CA PRO A 731 25.21 -18.98 -29.60
C PRO A 731 23.89 -19.72 -29.34
N ALA A 732 23.48 -19.88 -28.10
CA ALA A 732 22.29 -20.63 -27.73
C ALA A 732 21.71 -20.18 -26.36
N TRP A 733 20.40 -20.21 -26.25
CA TRP A 733 19.65 -19.78 -25.06
C TRP A 733 18.61 -20.83 -24.68
N ARG A 734 18.64 -21.25 -23.44
CA ARG A 734 17.61 -22.14 -22.88
C ARG A 734 16.54 -21.32 -22.17
N ASP A 735 15.30 -21.46 -22.61
CA ASP A 735 14.16 -20.92 -21.88
C ASP A 735 13.80 -21.85 -20.70
N LEU A 736 13.91 -21.34 -19.48
CA LEU A 736 13.63 -22.09 -18.25
C LEU A 736 12.15 -22.37 -18.02
N LEU A 737 11.25 -21.60 -18.68
CA LEU A 737 9.81 -21.79 -18.54
C LEU A 737 9.32 -22.96 -19.41
N THR A 738 9.81 -23.06 -20.63
CA THR A 738 9.41 -24.11 -21.60
C THR A 738 10.40 -25.26 -21.74
N GLY A 739 11.63 -25.09 -21.21
CA GLY A 739 12.74 -26.04 -21.35
C GLY A 739 13.37 -26.06 -22.74
N ARG A 740 12.90 -25.24 -23.69
CA ARG A 740 13.37 -25.23 -25.10
C ARG A 740 14.70 -24.53 -25.25
N LEU A 741 15.49 -25.02 -26.20
CA LEU A 741 16.76 -24.41 -26.61
C LEU A 741 16.54 -23.61 -27.91
N HIS A 742 17.00 -22.35 -27.91
CA HIS A 742 16.91 -21.43 -29.05
C HIS A 742 18.30 -20.97 -29.48
N LEU A 743 18.65 -21.20 -30.76
CA LEU A 743 19.95 -20.82 -31.30
C LEU A 743 20.01 -19.34 -31.73
N ARG A 744 18.89 -18.73 -32.10
CA ARG A 744 18.73 -17.31 -32.41
C ARG A 744 17.32 -16.89 -31.96
N PRO A 745 17.14 -16.59 -30.69
CA PRO A 745 15.80 -16.38 -30.18
C PRO A 745 15.13 -15.13 -30.76
N ARG A 746 14.08 -15.37 -31.56
CA ARG A 746 13.15 -14.32 -32.02
C ARG A 746 11.94 -14.31 -31.09
N PRO A 747 11.32 -13.15 -30.82
CA PRO A 747 10.07 -13.11 -30.06
C PRO A 747 9.01 -14.10 -30.56
N ALA A 748 8.85 -14.24 -31.87
CA ALA A 748 7.93 -15.22 -32.47
C ALA A 748 8.19 -16.68 -32.06
N ASP A 749 9.45 -17.04 -31.80
CA ASP A 749 9.84 -18.42 -31.47
C ASP A 749 9.84 -18.68 -29.95
N ILE A 750 10.23 -17.69 -29.15
CA ILE A 750 10.35 -17.84 -27.69
C ILE A 750 9.05 -17.55 -26.96
N LEU A 751 8.15 -16.77 -27.57
CA LEU A 751 6.87 -16.34 -27.01
C LEU A 751 5.65 -17.04 -27.66
N ASP A 752 5.87 -18.17 -28.34
CA ASP A 752 4.83 -18.93 -29.04
C ASP A 752 3.88 -19.69 -28.09
N ARG A 753 4.40 -20.16 -26.96
CA ARG A 753 3.63 -20.94 -25.95
C ARG A 753 3.19 -20.08 -24.77
N LEU A 754 4.14 -19.31 -24.24
CA LEU A 754 3.92 -18.35 -23.15
C LEU A 754 4.25 -16.95 -23.67
N PRO A 755 3.54 -15.91 -23.24
CA PRO A 755 3.85 -14.53 -23.62
C PRO A 755 5.09 -13.96 -22.90
N VAL A 756 5.82 -14.83 -22.23
CA VAL A 756 7.02 -14.54 -21.43
C VAL A 756 8.06 -15.62 -21.61
N ALA A 757 9.34 -15.26 -21.49
CA ALA A 757 10.46 -16.21 -21.51
C ALA A 757 11.53 -15.79 -20.49
N LEU A 758 12.12 -16.79 -19.82
CA LEU A 758 13.26 -16.63 -18.92
C LEU A 758 14.45 -17.39 -19.51
N LEU A 759 15.29 -16.65 -20.23
CA LEU A 759 16.40 -17.22 -20.99
C LEU A 759 17.67 -17.27 -20.15
N VAL A 760 18.39 -18.35 -20.23
CA VAL A 760 19.76 -18.49 -19.70
C VAL A 760 20.70 -18.95 -20.81
N GLU A 761 21.92 -18.43 -20.81
CA GLU A 761 22.91 -18.81 -21.81
C GLU A 761 23.33 -20.28 -21.62
N GLU A 762 23.19 -21.07 -22.68
CA GLU A 762 23.71 -22.42 -22.70
C GLU A 762 25.21 -22.37 -23.01
N ARG A 763 26.02 -22.59 -22.00
CA ARG A 763 27.48 -22.78 -22.19
C ARG A 763 27.70 -24.23 -22.59
N GLY A 764 28.22 -24.44 -23.82
CA GLY A 764 28.54 -25.75 -24.37
C GLY A 764 29.55 -26.52 -23.52
#